data_181f4970f9dde4ebb019009ae71470eb
#
_entry.id   181f4970f9dde4ebb019009ae71470eb
#
_cell.length_a   1.000
_cell.length_b   1.000
_cell.length_c   1.000
_cell.angle_alpha   90.00
_cell.angle_beta   90.00
_cell.angle_gamma   90.00
#
_symmetry.space_group_name_H-M   'P 1'
#
loop_
_entity.id
_entity.type
_entity.pdbx_description
1 polymer ?
#
loop_
_entity_poly.entity_id
_entity_poly.type
_entity_poly.pdbx_seq_one_letter_code
_entity_poly.pdbx_strand_id
1 'polypeptide(L)'
;MKLYVGSARKSLVLLVGRNSVKGWRRVLALAVAVLFSIYPVAPASLEGPGPAKAESPSAAESSPQGGCALNSPRGKISHVIYIQFDNTHFTRDNANVPSDLEQMPHLLNFVENNGVMLTNHHAPLISHTANDILTSLTGVYPDRHGVPVANSFRYFNSNGTSNLGVSFAYWTSPLFDPTTSTPTDTTFNMLTAGGLNAPAPWVPYTRAGCNFGAVATANTILENTTIDIPTVFGAGSTEASEVASNPGQAFADFVGIGIHCAAGAALCSSGNNGRADLLPQEPQGYSGFNGLFGHNYVAQQISPDGPLTDLNGNVIQDTHGHVGFPGFDGMAAAVSLGYVAAMQEHGVSVTYAYISDAHDKHPSGPAYGPGQAGYVSALQEYDAAFAAFFDRLAADGIDQRNTLFVFTSDEGDHFAGGAPSPEGCDGVTIPCTYSQIGELNANLAGLLATEQGITIPFKVHSDSAPAVYITGNPAPTSSVTRTFERAAGKLTAANPITGKTDTITQALADPVEMKLLHMITDDPARTPTFILFADPNYFLFAGAPNCSSPCVAEQPGFAWNHGDFQADITTTWLGMVGPGVDQAGVDSTTWSDHTDIRPTMLVLLGLQDDYQHEGRALAEELTGWAQPAAVKRSANFVALAQAFKQINAPVGPLGLASLQASTVGLESSDPGDATYSNIESQLASFTSQRDALAGQILALLEAAEFDNQPIPDQQAAGLIQQAQGLLSNVQAFANNL
;
A
#
# COMPACT_ATOMS: atom_id res chain seq x y z
N MET A 1 -17.74 -6.77 3.24
CA MET A 1 -18.36 -5.77 2.39
C MET A 1 -18.62 -4.44 3.10
N LYS A 2 -17.97 -4.17 4.21
CA LYS A 2 -18.04 -2.88 4.93
C LYS A 2 -16.69 -2.12 4.94
N LEU A 3 -15.62 -2.71 4.51
CA LEU A 3 -14.25 -2.24 4.68
C LEU A 3 -13.72 -1.29 3.62
N TYR A 4 -14.14 -1.47 2.39
CA TYR A 4 -13.72 -0.59 1.30
C TYR A 4 -14.64 0.58 1.04
N VAL A 5 -15.63 0.71 1.87
CA VAL A 5 -16.52 1.85 1.88
C VAL A 5 -15.99 2.95 2.82
N GLY A 6 -14.83 2.76 3.44
CA GLY A 6 -14.28 3.74 4.37
C GLY A 6 -14.18 5.15 3.75
N SER A 7 -13.41 5.31 2.71
CA SER A 7 -13.26 6.61 2.05
C SER A 7 -14.55 7.07 1.32
N ALA A 8 -15.20 6.20 0.56
CA ALA A 8 -16.44 6.57 -0.14
C ALA A 8 -17.68 6.69 0.78
N ARG A 9 -17.70 6.01 1.97
CA ARG A 9 -18.79 6.14 2.93
C ARG A 9 -18.66 7.33 3.86
N LYS A 10 -17.44 7.80 4.14
CA LYS A 10 -17.26 9.03 4.90
C LYS A 10 -18.08 10.18 4.27
N SER A 11 -18.09 10.29 2.96
CA SER A 11 -18.89 11.30 2.25
C SER A 11 -20.40 11.11 2.29
N LEU A 12 -20.91 9.90 2.59
CA LEU A 12 -22.36 9.61 2.55
C LEU A 12 -23.04 9.74 3.92
N VAL A 13 -22.30 9.58 5.02
CA VAL A 13 -22.85 9.59 6.38
C VAL A 13 -23.21 11.00 6.87
N LEU A 14 -22.53 12.04 6.37
CA LEU A 14 -22.76 13.43 6.77
C LEU A 14 -24.06 14.08 6.22
N LEU A 15 -24.78 13.43 5.31
CA LEU A 15 -26.03 13.97 4.71
C LEU A 15 -27.32 13.57 5.43
N VAL A 16 -27.26 12.76 6.50
CA VAL A 16 -28.48 12.33 7.20
C VAL A 16 -28.50 12.89 8.62
N GLY A 17 -28.93 14.13 8.71
CA GLY A 17 -29.33 14.73 9.98
C GLY A 17 -30.39 13.90 10.70
N ARG A 18 -30.21 13.73 12.02
CA ARG A 18 -31.11 13.02 12.92
C ARG A 18 -32.57 13.44 12.74
N ASN A 19 -33.36 12.70 11.93
CA ASN A 19 -34.79 12.51 12.20
C ASN A 19 -35.40 11.47 11.24
N SER A 20 -36.07 10.48 11.84
CA SER A 20 -36.98 9.48 11.25
C SER A 20 -36.39 8.29 10.48
N VAL A 21 -36.04 7.25 11.23
CA VAL A 21 -35.49 5.96 10.76
C VAL A 21 -36.57 4.93 10.36
N LYS A 22 -37.78 5.26 9.96
CA LYS A 22 -38.78 4.23 9.62
C LYS A 22 -39.34 4.20 8.19
N GLY A 23 -38.95 5.09 7.31
CA GLY A 23 -39.52 5.17 5.96
C GLY A 23 -38.62 4.74 4.80
N TRP A 24 -37.32 4.67 4.97
CA TRP A 24 -36.37 4.64 3.84
C TRP A 24 -35.80 3.26 3.49
N ARG A 25 -36.06 2.24 4.29
CA ARG A 25 -35.58 0.87 3.96
C ARG A 25 -36.23 0.25 2.71
N ARG A 26 -37.37 0.78 2.25
CA ARG A 26 -38.04 0.28 1.03
C ARG A 26 -37.66 1.02 -0.24
N VAL A 27 -37.13 2.23 -0.17
CA VAL A 27 -36.79 3.05 -1.34
C VAL A 27 -35.37 2.76 -1.83
N LEU A 28 -34.43 2.45 -0.93
CA LEU A 28 -33.05 2.09 -1.32
C LEU A 28 -32.96 0.73 -2.04
N ALA A 29 -33.84 -0.22 -1.68
CA ALA A 29 -33.88 -1.52 -2.35
C ALA A 29 -34.43 -1.43 -3.78
N LEU A 30 -35.30 -0.44 -4.07
CA LEU A 30 -35.83 -0.24 -5.41
C LEU A 30 -34.87 0.52 -6.34
N ALA A 31 -34.06 1.42 -5.81
CA ALA A 31 -33.11 2.20 -6.61
C ALA A 31 -31.92 1.35 -7.12
N VAL A 32 -31.51 0.34 -6.34
CA VAL A 32 -30.44 -0.60 -6.76
C VAL A 32 -30.95 -1.63 -7.77
N ALA A 33 -32.22 -2.03 -7.70
CA ALA A 33 -32.81 -2.99 -8.63
C ALA A 33 -33.10 -2.43 -10.02
N VAL A 34 -33.29 -1.11 -10.17
CA VAL A 34 -33.62 -0.47 -11.45
C VAL A 34 -32.41 -0.21 -12.35
N LEU A 35 -31.18 -0.19 -11.78
CA LEU A 35 -29.95 0.02 -12.55
C LEU A 35 -29.36 -1.25 -13.19
N PHE A 36 -29.90 -2.43 -12.89
CA PHE A 36 -29.39 -3.70 -13.44
C PHE A 36 -30.29 -4.37 -14.50
N SER A 37 -31.35 -3.70 -14.99
CA SER A 37 -32.37 -4.38 -15.77
C SER A 37 -32.46 -4.00 -17.26
N ILE A 38 -31.44 -3.37 -17.83
CA ILE A 38 -31.49 -3.12 -19.30
C ILE A 38 -30.11 -3.36 -19.90
N TYR A 39 -29.88 -4.53 -20.50
CA TYR A 39 -29.35 -4.79 -21.84
C TYR A 39 -29.09 -6.29 -22.02
N PRO A 40 -29.78 -6.98 -22.89
CA PRO A 40 -29.37 -8.28 -23.41
C PRO A 40 -28.43 -8.05 -24.62
N VAL A 41 -27.17 -8.42 -24.50
CA VAL A 41 -26.26 -8.54 -25.66
C VAL A 41 -26.17 -10.00 -26.03
N ALA A 42 -26.57 -10.30 -27.25
CA ALA A 42 -26.35 -11.61 -27.85
C ALA A 42 -24.86 -11.81 -28.21
N PRO A 43 -24.33 -13.01 -28.16
CA PRO A 43 -22.93 -13.25 -28.46
C PRO A 43 -22.67 -13.13 -29.97
N ALA A 44 -21.82 -12.21 -30.38
CA ALA A 44 -21.19 -12.21 -31.69
C ALA A 44 -19.88 -12.97 -31.61
N SER A 45 -19.77 -14.06 -32.38
CA SER A 45 -18.55 -14.77 -32.60
C SER A 45 -17.56 -13.90 -33.39
N LEU A 46 -16.45 -13.55 -32.77
CA LEU A 46 -15.31 -12.92 -33.44
C LEU A 46 -14.20 -13.97 -33.57
N GLU A 47 -13.95 -14.39 -34.79
CA GLU A 47 -12.72 -15.07 -35.16
C GLU A 47 -11.56 -14.06 -35.08
N GLY A 48 -10.67 -14.24 -34.12
CA GLY A 48 -9.45 -13.45 -33.99
C GLY A 48 -8.36 -13.94 -34.96
N PRO A 49 -7.41 -13.07 -35.36
CA PRO A 49 -6.27 -13.48 -36.17
C PRO A 49 -5.41 -14.48 -35.40
N GLY A 50 -4.95 -15.53 -36.09
CA GLY A 50 -4.20 -16.62 -35.53
C GLY A 50 -2.88 -16.16 -34.90
N PRO A 51 -2.37 -16.92 -33.90
CA PRO A 51 -1.19 -16.53 -33.16
C PRO A 51 0.06 -16.59 -34.05
N ALA A 52 0.85 -15.53 -33.99
CA ALA A 52 2.22 -15.57 -34.50
C ALA A 52 2.99 -16.71 -33.81
N LYS A 53 3.65 -17.56 -34.55
CA LYS A 53 4.51 -18.60 -33.99
C LYS A 53 5.66 -17.95 -33.25
N ALA A 54 5.59 -17.96 -31.92
CA ALA A 54 6.75 -17.79 -31.09
C ALA A 54 7.65 -19.02 -31.23
N GLU A 55 8.91 -18.82 -31.52
CA GLU A 55 9.91 -19.89 -31.47
C GLU A 55 9.93 -20.41 -30.02
N SER A 56 9.82 -21.72 -29.86
CA SER A 56 9.86 -22.39 -28.57
C SER A 56 11.20 -22.12 -27.90
N PRO A 57 11.22 -21.51 -26.68
CA PRO A 57 12.43 -21.56 -25.87
C PRO A 57 12.76 -23.02 -25.56
N SER A 58 14.03 -23.35 -25.58
CA SER A 58 14.61 -24.63 -25.15
C SER A 58 13.95 -25.09 -23.84
N ALA A 59 13.59 -26.37 -23.78
CA ALA A 59 12.98 -26.98 -22.62
C ALA A 59 13.73 -26.57 -21.33
N ALA A 60 13.02 -25.87 -20.45
CA ALA A 60 13.47 -25.69 -19.08
C ALA A 60 13.66 -27.08 -18.46
N GLU A 61 14.81 -27.32 -17.89
CA GLU A 61 15.10 -28.53 -17.14
C GLU A 61 14.00 -28.72 -16.09
N SER A 62 13.38 -29.86 -16.08
CA SER A 62 12.39 -30.27 -15.09
C SER A 62 13.02 -30.10 -13.71
N SER A 63 12.50 -29.17 -12.93
CA SER A 63 12.85 -29.06 -11.50
C SER A 63 12.68 -30.41 -10.81
N PRO A 64 13.58 -30.81 -9.93
CA PRO A 64 13.44 -32.05 -9.18
C PRO A 64 12.12 -32.04 -8.42
N GLN A 65 11.44 -33.17 -8.40
CA GLN A 65 10.35 -33.44 -7.47
C GLN A 65 10.92 -33.44 -6.03
N GLY A 66 11.04 -32.31 -5.40
CA GLY A 66 11.61 -32.23 -4.05
C GLY A 66 11.76 -30.82 -3.55
N GLY A 67 10.81 -30.36 -2.77
CA GLY A 67 10.95 -29.32 -1.77
C GLY A 67 11.27 -27.89 -2.26
N CYS A 68 10.89 -26.93 -1.44
CA CYS A 68 11.27 -25.53 -1.57
C CYS A 68 12.80 -25.40 -1.59
N ALA A 69 13.35 -24.84 -2.66
CA ALA A 69 14.78 -24.68 -2.88
C ALA A 69 15.13 -23.18 -2.93
N LEU A 70 15.04 -22.51 -1.78
CA LEU A 70 15.59 -21.17 -1.65
C LEU A 70 17.10 -21.26 -1.85
N ASN A 71 17.63 -20.50 -2.81
CA ASN A 71 19.04 -20.51 -3.17
C ASN A 71 19.86 -19.51 -2.32
N SER A 72 19.49 -19.38 -1.04
CA SER A 72 20.13 -18.45 -0.12
C SER A 72 21.62 -18.73 0.02
N PRO A 73 22.46 -17.67 0.20
CA PRO A 73 23.87 -17.85 0.48
C PRO A 73 24.10 -18.82 1.64
N ARG A 74 24.89 -19.87 1.40
CA ARG A 74 25.14 -20.99 2.33
C ARG A 74 23.94 -21.88 2.66
N GLY A 75 22.80 -21.74 1.94
CA GLY A 75 21.62 -22.60 2.11
C GLY A 75 21.01 -22.59 3.50
N LYS A 76 21.04 -21.45 4.18
CA LYS A 76 20.61 -21.36 5.57
C LYS A 76 19.16 -20.97 5.75
N ILE A 77 18.55 -20.29 4.77
CA ILE A 77 17.17 -19.86 4.87
C ILE A 77 16.29 -20.92 4.23
N SER A 78 15.36 -21.44 4.99
CA SER A 78 14.33 -22.39 4.53
C SER A 78 12.90 -21.89 4.72
N HIS A 79 12.72 -20.81 5.48
CA HIS A 79 11.45 -20.18 5.76
C HIS A 79 11.56 -18.68 5.55
N VAL A 80 10.45 -18.07 5.10
CA VAL A 80 10.30 -16.61 4.98
C VAL A 80 8.98 -16.22 5.63
N ILE A 81 9.03 -15.26 6.54
CA ILE A 81 7.86 -14.71 7.23
C ILE A 81 7.95 -13.20 7.11
N TYR A 82 7.04 -12.61 6.33
CA TYR A 82 6.91 -11.18 6.17
C TYR A 82 5.59 -10.73 6.80
N ILE A 83 5.68 -9.84 7.79
CA ILE A 83 4.54 -9.27 8.51
C ILE A 83 4.53 -7.77 8.29
N GLN A 84 3.41 -7.25 7.81
CA GLN A 84 3.16 -5.83 7.64
C GLN A 84 2.00 -5.41 8.55
N PHE A 85 2.25 -4.40 9.35
CA PHE A 85 1.24 -3.80 10.21
C PHE A 85 0.54 -2.65 9.50
N ASP A 86 -0.69 -2.42 9.85
CA ASP A 86 -1.42 -1.19 9.60
C ASP A 86 -1.01 -0.16 10.67
N ASN A 87 -0.45 0.95 10.25
CA ASN A 87 -0.19 2.16 11.05
C ASN A 87 0.43 1.94 12.45
N THR A 88 1.40 1.04 12.57
CA THR A 88 2.09 0.80 13.85
C THR A 88 3.34 1.67 13.96
N HIS A 89 3.47 2.43 15.05
CA HIS A 89 4.51 3.44 15.21
C HIS A 89 5.74 2.97 15.99
N PHE A 90 6.91 3.33 15.48
CA PHE A 90 8.15 3.30 16.24
C PHE A 90 8.36 4.59 17.04
N THR A 91 7.90 5.74 16.55
CA THR A 91 7.96 7.03 17.22
C THR A 91 6.83 7.19 18.23
N ARG A 92 7.00 8.08 19.20
CA ARG A 92 5.99 8.37 20.21
C ARG A 92 5.11 9.54 19.76
N ASP A 93 3.81 9.31 19.61
CA ASP A 93 2.83 10.36 19.28
C ASP A 93 2.64 11.36 20.43
N ASN A 94 2.85 10.89 21.65
CA ASN A 94 2.91 11.72 22.84
C ASN A 94 4.23 11.39 23.57
N ALA A 95 5.01 12.39 23.88
CA ALA A 95 6.34 12.24 24.49
C ALA A 95 6.36 11.40 25.77
N ASN A 96 5.24 11.39 26.53
CA ASN A 96 5.13 10.63 27.78
C ASN A 96 4.60 9.20 27.57
N VAL A 97 3.96 8.92 26.44
CA VAL A 97 3.40 7.60 26.12
C VAL A 97 4.43 6.80 25.32
N PRO A 98 4.74 5.56 25.71
CA PRO A 98 5.59 4.70 24.89
C PRO A 98 5.00 4.52 23.49
N SER A 99 5.85 4.38 22.49
CA SER A 99 5.41 4.04 21.13
C SER A 99 4.77 2.65 21.07
N ASP A 100 4.15 2.32 19.96
CA ASP A 100 3.51 1.02 19.80
C ASP A 100 4.52 -0.11 19.93
N LEU A 101 5.68 0.01 19.28
CA LEU A 101 6.73 -1.00 19.40
C LEU A 101 7.32 -1.07 20.80
N GLU A 102 7.45 0.04 21.53
CA GLU A 102 7.86 0.01 22.95
C GLU A 102 6.82 -0.73 23.83
N GLN A 103 5.55 -0.75 23.41
CA GLN A 103 4.46 -1.49 24.06
C GLN A 103 4.35 -2.94 23.60
N MET A 104 5.11 -3.33 22.56
CA MET A 104 5.25 -4.72 22.08
C MET A 104 6.68 -5.27 22.32
N PRO A 105 7.12 -5.40 23.57
CA PRO A 105 8.51 -5.74 23.88
C PRO A 105 8.95 -7.12 23.38
N HIS A 106 8.06 -8.10 23.18
CA HIS A 106 8.47 -9.40 22.62
C HIS A 106 8.85 -9.24 21.14
N LEU A 107 8.11 -8.46 20.36
CA LEU A 107 8.47 -8.16 18.98
C LEU A 107 9.72 -7.28 18.91
N LEU A 108 9.71 -6.14 19.61
CA LEU A 108 10.81 -5.17 19.58
C LEU A 108 12.14 -5.82 19.97
N ASN A 109 12.17 -6.51 21.11
CA ASN A 109 13.39 -7.20 21.58
C ASN A 109 13.80 -8.35 20.66
N PHE A 110 12.84 -9.04 20.00
CA PHE A 110 13.18 -10.08 19.04
C PHE A 110 13.97 -9.50 17.86
N VAL A 111 13.54 -8.36 17.32
CA VAL A 111 14.23 -7.69 16.22
C VAL A 111 15.56 -7.09 16.67
N GLU A 112 15.57 -6.29 17.72
CA GLU A 112 16.77 -5.59 18.19
C GLU A 112 17.91 -6.54 18.65
N ASN A 113 17.56 -7.67 19.26
CA ASN A 113 18.57 -8.59 19.77
C ASN A 113 19.05 -9.62 18.73
N ASN A 114 18.32 -9.84 17.64
CA ASN A 114 18.64 -10.88 16.67
C ASN A 114 18.84 -10.37 15.24
N GLY A 115 18.66 -9.09 14.99
CA GLY A 115 18.72 -8.50 13.65
C GLY A 115 18.97 -7.00 13.64
N VAL A 116 18.28 -6.31 12.77
CA VAL A 116 18.34 -4.86 12.62
C VAL A 116 16.94 -4.25 12.58
N MET A 117 16.78 -3.09 13.22
CA MET A 117 15.62 -2.22 13.18
C MET A 117 16.01 -0.90 12.53
N LEU A 118 15.57 -0.67 11.29
CA LEU A 118 15.73 0.61 10.62
C LEU A 118 14.59 1.54 11.04
N THR A 119 14.94 2.72 11.55
CA THR A 119 13.97 3.72 12.04
C THR A 119 13.94 4.98 11.16
N ASN A 120 14.71 4.99 10.08
CA ASN A 120 14.69 6.00 9.03
C ASN A 120 14.23 5.35 7.73
N HIS A 121 13.14 4.59 7.82
CA HIS A 121 12.48 3.89 6.74
C HIS A 121 11.21 4.68 6.35
N HIS A 122 10.86 4.70 5.07
CA HIS A 122 9.81 5.58 4.57
C HIS A 122 8.80 4.86 3.69
N ALA A 123 7.54 5.26 3.84
CA ALA A 123 6.46 4.95 2.91
C ALA A 123 6.55 5.85 1.65
N PRO A 124 6.05 5.42 0.48
CA PRO A 124 5.96 6.26 -0.71
C PRO A 124 4.77 7.24 -0.63
N LEU A 125 4.58 8.08 -1.64
CA LEU A 125 3.38 8.91 -1.81
C LEU A 125 2.38 8.26 -2.81
N ILE A 126 1.07 8.34 -2.56
CA ILE A 126 0.44 8.82 -1.31
C ILE A 126 0.52 7.69 -0.29
N SER A 127 1.00 8.01 0.90
CA SER A 127 1.22 7.05 1.98
C SER A 127 -0.13 6.52 2.49
N HIS A 128 -0.53 5.37 1.96
CA HIS A 128 -1.82 4.73 2.24
C HIS A 128 -1.75 3.22 1.95
N THR A 129 -2.40 2.42 2.75
CA THR A 129 -2.32 0.96 2.89
C THR A 129 -2.05 0.18 1.58
N ALA A 130 -2.88 0.33 0.55
CA ALA A 130 -2.68 -0.46 -0.69
C ALA A 130 -1.46 -0.04 -1.47
N ASN A 131 -1.18 1.26 -1.54
CA ASN A 131 -0.01 1.78 -2.21
C ASN A 131 1.26 1.25 -1.54
N ASP A 132 1.30 1.33 -0.23
CA ASP A 132 2.48 1.01 0.58
C ASP A 132 2.73 -0.50 0.63
N ILE A 133 1.67 -1.29 0.81
CA ILE A 133 1.75 -2.75 0.70
C ILE A 133 2.28 -3.17 -0.68
N LEU A 134 1.70 -2.64 -1.77
CA LEU A 134 2.12 -3.01 -3.13
C LEU A 134 3.54 -2.58 -3.43
N THR A 135 3.97 -1.41 -2.96
CA THR A 135 5.35 -0.94 -3.10
C THR A 135 6.32 -1.87 -2.39
N SER A 136 6.02 -2.29 -1.17
CA SER A 136 6.88 -3.20 -0.40
C SER A 136 6.94 -4.60 -1.01
N LEU A 137 5.84 -5.10 -1.54
CA LEU A 137 5.73 -6.41 -2.15
C LEU A 137 6.42 -6.51 -3.51
N THR A 138 6.45 -5.41 -4.27
CA THR A 138 6.93 -5.42 -5.66
C THR A 138 8.29 -4.75 -5.83
N GLY A 139 8.69 -3.88 -4.92
CA GLY A 139 9.91 -3.09 -5.05
C GLY A 139 9.85 -2.01 -6.12
N VAL A 140 8.63 -1.59 -6.53
CA VAL A 140 8.41 -0.51 -7.50
C VAL A 140 7.45 0.53 -6.94
N TYR A 141 7.56 1.77 -7.41
CA TYR A 141 6.70 2.87 -6.99
C TYR A 141 5.30 2.82 -7.62
N PRO A 142 4.37 3.62 -7.12
CA PRO A 142 2.97 3.67 -7.55
C PRO A 142 2.72 3.88 -9.03
N ASP A 143 3.58 4.64 -9.72
CA ASP A 143 3.48 4.86 -11.16
C ASP A 143 3.62 3.56 -11.96
N ARG A 144 4.27 2.54 -11.40
CA ARG A 144 4.45 1.24 -12.02
C ARG A 144 3.47 0.18 -11.53
N HIS A 145 3.11 0.15 -10.25
CA HIS A 145 2.13 -0.83 -9.80
C HIS A 145 0.67 -0.37 -9.96
N GLY A 146 0.42 0.89 -10.33
CA GLY A 146 -0.88 1.36 -10.80
C GLY A 146 -1.87 1.81 -9.72
N VAL A 147 -1.48 1.90 -8.44
CA VAL A 147 -2.30 2.39 -7.32
C VAL A 147 -1.64 3.61 -6.68
N PRO A 148 -1.70 4.80 -7.31
CA PRO A 148 -0.85 5.93 -6.94
C PRO A 148 -1.42 6.85 -5.87
N VAL A 149 -2.67 6.66 -5.46
CA VAL A 149 -3.37 7.72 -4.72
C VAL A 149 -3.90 7.27 -3.37
N ALA A 150 -4.45 6.07 -3.26
CA ALA A 150 -5.06 5.55 -2.03
C ALA A 150 -5.40 4.06 -2.20
N ASN A 151 -6.18 3.49 -1.29
CA ASN A 151 -6.64 2.08 -1.34
C ASN A 151 -7.47 1.74 -2.60
N SER A 152 -7.79 2.71 -3.40
CA SER A 152 -8.47 2.58 -4.68
C SER A 152 -8.03 3.69 -5.63
N PHE A 153 -8.67 3.79 -6.76
CA PHE A 153 -8.41 4.86 -7.73
C PHE A 153 -9.71 5.47 -8.24
N ARG A 154 -9.60 6.66 -8.82
CA ARG A 154 -10.64 7.28 -9.62
C ARG A 154 -10.12 7.48 -11.04
N TYR A 155 -11.00 7.53 -12.01
CA TYR A 155 -10.62 7.75 -13.41
C TYR A 155 -11.62 8.67 -14.12
N PHE A 156 -11.12 9.40 -15.12
CA PHE A 156 -11.96 10.19 -16.01
C PHE A 156 -12.59 9.33 -17.09
N ASN A 157 -13.87 9.55 -17.34
CA ASN A 157 -14.55 9.07 -18.53
C ASN A 157 -14.22 9.96 -19.74
N SER A 158 -14.44 9.47 -20.96
CA SER A 158 -14.21 10.22 -22.20
C SER A 158 -15.04 11.51 -22.31
N ASN A 159 -16.13 11.63 -21.56
CA ASN A 159 -16.95 12.85 -21.51
C ASN A 159 -16.52 13.84 -20.41
N GLY A 160 -15.41 13.58 -19.74
CA GLY A 160 -14.87 14.41 -18.66
C GLY A 160 -15.54 14.27 -17.29
N THR A 161 -16.50 13.38 -17.13
CA THR A 161 -16.96 12.95 -15.80
C THR A 161 -15.95 11.97 -15.18
N SER A 162 -16.06 11.68 -13.90
CA SER A 162 -15.18 10.68 -13.26
C SER A 162 -15.97 9.65 -12.48
N ASN A 163 -15.43 8.42 -12.43
CA ASN A 163 -15.94 7.31 -11.64
C ASN A 163 -14.86 6.78 -10.68
N LEU A 164 -15.32 6.10 -9.63
CA LEU A 164 -14.43 5.27 -8.81
C LEU A 164 -14.15 3.97 -9.58
N GLY A 165 -12.91 3.53 -9.54
CA GLY A 165 -12.50 2.20 -9.91
C GLY A 165 -12.77 1.19 -8.80
N VAL A 166 -12.38 -0.05 -9.01
CA VAL A 166 -12.47 -1.09 -8.00
C VAL A 166 -11.36 -0.86 -6.98
N SER A 167 -11.76 -0.80 -5.71
CA SER A 167 -10.79 -0.87 -4.61
C SER A 167 -10.31 -2.29 -4.52
N PHE A 168 -9.07 -2.51 -4.38
CA PHE A 168 -8.44 -3.80 -4.24
C PHE A 168 -9.12 -4.92 -5.06
N ALA A 169 -8.37 -5.59 -5.84
CA ALA A 169 -8.79 -6.79 -6.53
C ALA A 169 -7.61 -7.74 -6.66
N TYR A 170 -7.91 -9.01 -6.81
CA TYR A 170 -6.90 -10.01 -7.04
C TYR A 170 -6.18 -9.80 -8.38
N TRP A 171 -4.96 -10.23 -8.46
CA TRP A 171 -4.01 -10.03 -9.57
C TRP A 171 -4.37 -10.71 -10.90
N THR A 172 -5.60 -11.14 -11.08
CA THR A 172 -6.03 -11.93 -12.23
C THR A 172 -6.50 -11.14 -13.43
N SER A 173 -6.87 -9.91 -13.24
CA SER A 173 -7.51 -9.13 -14.31
C SER A 173 -6.47 -8.43 -15.18
N PRO A 174 -6.65 -8.39 -16.52
CA PRO A 174 -5.80 -7.63 -17.40
C PRO A 174 -6.01 -6.14 -17.19
N LEU A 175 -4.99 -5.36 -17.40
CA LEU A 175 -5.01 -3.93 -17.21
C LEU A 175 -5.59 -3.19 -18.41
N PHE A 176 -5.49 -1.89 -18.33
CA PHE A 176 -5.88 -0.96 -19.36
C PHE A 176 -5.47 -1.45 -20.76
N ASP A 177 -6.43 -1.47 -21.69
CA ASP A 177 -6.17 -1.73 -23.09
C ASP A 177 -6.03 -0.41 -23.85
N PRO A 178 -4.82 0.04 -24.20
CA PRO A 178 -4.61 1.29 -24.89
C PRO A 178 -5.14 1.28 -26.33
N THR A 179 -5.56 0.12 -26.84
CA THR A 179 -6.13 0.00 -28.19
C THR A 179 -7.63 0.30 -28.25
N THR A 180 -8.30 0.33 -27.09
CA THR A 180 -9.72 0.66 -27.01
C THR A 180 -9.92 2.17 -26.84
N SER A 181 -10.92 2.71 -27.50
CA SER A 181 -11.27 4.13 -27.38
C SER A 181 -11.98 4.49 -26.08
N THR A 182 -12.27 3.52 -25.26
CA THR A 182 -12.95 3.68 -23.97
C THR A 182 -12.07 3.00 -22.93
N PRO A 183 -11.60 3.72 -21.90
CA PRO A 183 -10.97 3.07 -20.77
C PRO A 183 -11.96 2.08 -20.18
N THR A 184 -11.73 0.81 -20.38
CA THR A 184 -12.59 -0.26 -19.86
C THR A 184 -12.07 -0.75 -18.53
N ASP A 185 -10.89 -0.28 -18.15
CA ASP A 185 -10.27 -0.71 -16.93
C ASP A 185 -10.87 -0.01 -15.73
N THR A 186 -11.73 -0.73 -15.11
CA THR A 186 -12.27 -0.40 -13.79
C THR A 186 -11.87 -1.45 -12.75
N THR A 187 -11.05 -2.44 -13.15
CA THR A 187 -10.80 -3.66 -12.37
C THR A 187 -9.32 -3.91 -12.11
N PHE A 188 -8.43 -3.02 -12.55
CA PHE A 188 -7.01 -3.30 -12.52
C PHE A 188 -6.23 -2.46 -11.54
N ASN A 189 -5.19 -3.08 -11.01
CA ASN A 189 -4.41 -2.54 -9.92
C ASN A 189 -3.00 -2.18 -10.33
N MET A 190 -2.37 -2.91 -11.25
CA MET A 190 -0.95 -2.74 -11.50
C MET A 190 -0.61 -2.68 -12.97
N LEU A 191 0.25 -1.72 -13.32
CA LEU A 191 0.77 -1.46 -14.66
C LEU A 191 2.29 -1.46 -14.65
N THR A 192 2.89 -2.14 -15.62
CA THR A 192 4.29 -1.90 -15.97
C THR A 192 4.38 -0.77 -17.00
N ALA A 193 5.59 -0.26 -17.26
CA ALA A 193 5.85 0.77 -18.26
C ALA A 193 5.41 0.40 -19.69
N GLY A 194 5.13 -0.86 -19.98
CA GLY A 194 4.58 -1.32 -21.25
C GLY A 194 3.07 -1.49 -21.27
N GLY A 195 2.35 -1.02 -20.25
CA GLY A 195 0.91 -1.25 -20.10
C GLY A 195 0.56 -2.68 -19.69
N LEU A 196 1.50 -3.40 -19.05
CA LEU A 196 1.33 -4.76 -18.57
C LEU A 196 1.29 -4.78 -17.04
N ASN A 197 0.72 -5.83 -16.46
CA ASN A 197 0.80 -6.04 -15.02
C ASN A 197 2.25 -6.22 -14.57
N ALA A 198 2.60 -5.68 -13.41
CA ALA A 198 3.81 -6.08 -12.73
C ALA A 198 3.72 -7.57 -12.38
N PRO A 199 4.82 -8.32 -12.49
CA PRO A 199 4.84 -9.72 -12.04
C PRO A 199 4.45 -9.84 -10.58
N ALA A 200 3.66 -10.85 -10.27
CA ALA A 200 3.11 -11.02 -8.92
C ALA A 200 4.21 -11.42 -7.91
N PRO A 201 4.11 -10.97 -6.64
CA PRO A 201 5.16 -11.15 -5.64
C PRO A 201 5.52 -12.61 -5.36
N TRP A 202 4.60 -13.55 -5.53
CA TRP A 202 4.83 -14.97 -5.28
C TRP A 202 5.62 -15.71 -6.36
N VAL A 203 5.79 -15.11 -7.54
CA VAL A 203 6.37 -15.77 -8.70
C VAL A 203 7.79 -16.29 -8.48
N PRO A 204 8.77 -15.53 -7.97
CA PRO A 204 10.11 -16.07 -7.73
C PRO A 204 10.13 -17.24 -6.75
N TYR A 205 9.27 -17.20 -5.74
CA TYR A 205 9.17 -18.27 -4.74
C TYR A 205 8.57 -19.54 -5.32
N THR A 206 7.47 -19.42 -6.04
CA THR A 206 6.79 -20.60 -6.64
C THR A 206 7.64 -21.22 -7.74
N ARG A 207 8.42 -20.44 -8.49
CA ARG A 207 9.45 -20.96 -9.41
C ARG A 207 10.57 -21.69 -8.69
N ALA A 208 10.94 -21.27 -7.50
CA ALA A 208 11.91 -21.96 -6.65
C ALA A 208 11.35 -23.23 -5.98
N GLY A 209 10.11 -23.60 -6.27
CA GLY A 209 9.46 -24.79 -5.71
C GLY A 209 8.84 -24.55 -4.33
N CYS A 210 8.73 -23.31 -3.88
CA CYS A 210 8.14 -22.93 -2.60
C CYS A 210 6.66 -22.58 -2.75
N ASN A 211 5.82 -23.05 -1.84
CA ASN A 211 4.46 -22.54 -1.71
C ASN A 211 4.50 -21.20 -0.98
N PHE A 212 3.67 -20.27 -1.46
CA PHE A 212 3.57 -18.91 -0.93
C PHE A 212 2.18 -18.69 -0.32
N GLY A 213 2.12 -18.38 0.96
CA GLY A 213 0.89 -18.05 1.68
C GLY A 213 0.69 -16.54 1.78
N ALA A 214 -0.52 -16.11 1.48
CA ALA A 214 -0.95 -14.72 1.61
C ALA A 214 -2.09 -14.63 2.63
N VAL A 215 -1.93 -13.79 3.63
CA VAL A 215 -2.87 -13.60 4.74
C VAL A 215 -3.23 -12.12 4.82
N ALA A 216 -4.40 -11.76 4.35
CA ALA A 216 -4.93 -10.39 4.28
C ALA A 216 -4.05 -9.36 3.54
N THR A 217 -3.08 -9.82 2.77
CA THR A 217 -2.13 -8.97 2.05
C THR A 217 -2.73 -8.49 0.74
N ALA A 218 -2.80 -7.19 0.54
CA ALA A 218 -3.45 -6.55 -0.60
C ALA A 218 -3.02 -7.13 -1.96
N ASN A 219 -3.97 -7.33 -2.83
CA ASN A 219 -3.83 -7.81 -4.22
C ASN A 219 -3.25 -9.22 -4.40
N THR A 220 -2.80 -9.89 -3.34
CA THR A 220 -2.27 -11.26 -3.41
C THR A 220 -3.31 -12.33 -3.12
N ILE A 221 -4.53 -11.94 -2.81
CA ILE A 221 -5.67 -12.76 -2.38
C ILE A 221 -6.93 -12.30 -3.11
N LEU A 222 -8.01 -13.07 -3.01
CA LEU A 222 -9.32 -12.56 -3.45
C LEU A 222 -9.82 -11.52 -2.46
N GLU A 223 -10.28 -10.39 -2.99
CA GLU A 223 -10.71 -9.26 -2.18
C GLU A 223 -12.13 -8.80 -2.54
N ASN A 224 -12.44 -8.78 -3.83
CA ASN A 224 -13.73 -8.35 -4.32
C ASN A 224 -14.62 -9.55 -4.62
N THR A 225 -15.56 -9.84 -3.72
CA THR A 225 -16.45 -11.02 -3.85
C THR A 225 -17.20 -11.07 -5.17
N THR A 226 -17.57 -9.91 -5.74
CA THR A 226 -18.39 -9.84 -6.95
C THR A 226 -17.58 -9.96 -8.24
N ILE A 227 -16.28 -9.72 -8.17
CA ILE A 227 -15.36 -9.74 -9.33
C ILE A 227 -14.43 -10.94 -9.25
N ASP A 228 -13.70 -11.09 -8.13
CA ASP A 228 -12.63 -12.07 -8.03
C ASP A 228 -13.16 -13.50 -7.93
N ILE A 229 -14.20 -13.73 -7.14
CA ILE A 229 -14.76 -15.08 -6.97
C ILE A 229 -15.29 -15.64 -8.30
N PRO A 230 -16.14 -14.94 -9.07
CA PRO A 230 -16.56 -15.40 -10.39
C PRO A 230 -15.41 -15.56 -11.39
N THR A 231 -14.37 -14.75 -11.27
CA THR A 231 -13.18 -14.83 -12.14
C THR A 231 -12.39 -16.11 -11.87
N VAL A 232 -12.09 -16.40 -10.62
CA VAL A 232 -11.25 -17.55 -10.23
C VAL A 232 -12.00 -18.87 -10.27
N PHE A 233 -13.23 -18.89 -9.76
CA PHE A 233 -14.03 -20.13 -9.66
C PHE A 233 -14.98 -20.35 -10.85
N GLY A 234 -15.26 -19.31 -11.62
CA GLY A 234 -16.24 -19.31 -12.71
C GLY A 234 -17.59 -18.73 -12.29
N ALA A 235 -18.21 -17.98 -13.19
CA ALA A 235 -19.50 -17.31 -12.91
C ALA A 235 -20.68 -18.25 -12.60
N GLY A 236 -20.58 -19.55 -12.98
CA GLY A 236 -21.58 -20.58 -12.69
C GLY A 236 -21.19 -21.51 -11.53
N SER A 237 -20.17 -21.19 -10.79
CA SER A 237 -19.67 -22.04 -9.70
C SER A 237 -20.59 -22.00 -8.46
N THR A 238 -20.36 -22.92 -7.54
CA THR A 238 -21.02 -22.93 -6.23
C THR A 238 -20.61 -21.71 -5.41
N GLU A 239 -19.35 -21.33 -5.51
CA GLU A 239 -18.75 -20.17 -4.84
C GLU A 239 -19.40 -18.85 -5.31
N ALA A 240 -19.55 -18.67 -6.61
CA ALA A 240 -20.27 -17.52 -7.17
C ALA A 240 -21.75 -17.50 -6.79
N SER A 241 -22.37 -18.68 -6.66
CA SER A 241 -23.77 -18.81 -6.19
C SER A 241 -23.89 -18.45 -4.70
N GLU A 242 -22.89 -18.74 -3.91
CA GLU A 242 -22.85 -18.38 -2.49
C GLU A 242 -22.73 -16.86 -2.29
N VAL A 243 -21.93 -16.16 -3.10
CA VAL A 243 -21.88 -14.69 -3.11
C VAL A 243 -23.28 -14.08 -3.24
N ALA A 244 -24.14 -14.69 -4.08
CA ALA A 244 -25.51 -14.19 -4.29
C ALA A 244 -26.46 -14.56 -3.16
N SER A 245 -26.32 -15.74 -2.55
CA SER A 245 -27.27 -16.29 -1.58
C SER A 245 -26.90 -16.02 -0.12
N ASN A 246 -25.62 -15.96 0.20
CA ASN A 246 -25.08 -15.73 1.54
C ASN A 246 -23.78 -14.92 1.49
N PRO A 247 -23.84 -13.62 1.13
CA PRO A 247 -22.65 -12.82 0.86
C PRO A 247 -21.70 -12.66 2.06
N GLY A 248 -22.20 -12.71 3.29
CA GLY A 248 -21.37 -12.65 4.49
C GLY A 248 -20.52 -13.90 4.66
N GLN A 249 -21.11 -15.09 4.52
CA GLN A 249 -20.36 -16.34 4.57
C GLN A 249 -19.40 -16.45 3.37
N ALA A 250 -19.83 -16.11 2.16
CA ALA A 250 -18.97 -16.14 0.98
C ALA A 250 -17.73 -15.22 1.12
N PHE A 251 -17.87 -14.09 1.81
CA PHE A 251 -16.74 -13.24 2.16
C PHE A 251 -15.78 -13.96 3.13
N ALA A 252 -16.30 -14.53 4.21
CA ALA A 252 -15.50 -15.27 5.18
C ALA A 252 -14.83 -16.52 4.56
N ASP A 253 -15.52 -17.19 3.63
CA ASP A 253 -15.04 -18.42 3.01
C ASP A 253 -13.95 -18.19 1.96
N PHE A 254 -14.03 -17.13 1.15
CA PHE A 254 -13.24 -17.03 -0.08
C PHE A 254 -12.32 -15.81 -0.15
N VAL A 255 -12.50 -14.79 0.69
CA VAL A 255 -11.68 -13.57 0.69
C VAL A 255 -10.55 -13.66 1.70
N GLY A 256 -9.51 -12.87 1.52
CA GLY A 256 -8.52 -12.53 2.52
C GLY A 256 -7.41 -13.55 2.75
N ILE A 257 -7.57 -14.79 2.29
CA ILE A 257 -6.59 -15.88 2.54
C ILE A 257 -6.30 -16.61 1.23
N GLY A 258 -5.02 -16.88 0.96
CA GLY A 258 -4.62 -17.62 -0.23
C GLY A 258 -3.31 -18.38 -0.07
N ILE A 259 -3.11 -19.38 -0.91
CA ILE A 259 -1.82 -20.06 -1.08
C ILE A 259 -1.55 -20.17 -2.57
N HIS A 260 -0.46 -19.55 -3.04
CA HIS A 260 0.08 -19.74 -4.39
C HIS A 260 1.08 -20.89 -4.36
N CYS A 261 0.80 -21.95 -5.10
CA CYS A 261 1.59 -23.16 -5.04
C CYS A 261 2.66 -23.23 -6.13
N ALA A 262 3.77 -23.83 -5.78
CA ALA A 262 4.76 -24.26 -6.76
C ALA A 262 4.15 -25.24 -7.78
N ALA A 263 4.71 -25.29 -8.98
CA ALA A 263 4.21 -26.14 -10.04
C ALA A 263 4.14 -27.62 -9.62
N GLY A 264 2.96 -28.21 -9.73
CA GLY A 264 2.73 -29.62 -9.38
C GLY A 264 2.67 -29.92 -7.88
N ALA A 265 2.65 -28.92 -7.01
CA ALA A 265 2.50 -29.14 -5.57
C ALA A 265 1.17 -29.83 -5.24
N ALA A 266 1.22 -30.89 -4.45
CA ALA A 266 0.04 -31.67 -4.07
C ALA A 266 -0.98 -30.83 -3.28
N LEU A 267 -0.50 -29.83 -2.55
CA LEU A 267 -1.30 -28.92 -1.73
C LEU A 267 -2.40 -28.24 -2.57
N CYS A 268 -2.05 -27.71 -3.76
CA CYS A 268 -2.99 -27.07 -4.69
C CYS A 268 -3.49 -28.03 -5.79
N SER A 269 -3.62 -29.32 -5.50
CA SER A 269 -4.23 -30.24 -6.45
C SER A 269 -5.72 -29.95 -6.66
N SER A 270 -6.26 -30.37 -7.79
CA SER A 270 -7.71 -30.24 -8.05
C SER A 270 -8.58 -30.98 -7.03
N GLY A 271 -8.02 -32.04 -6.39
CA GLY A 271 -8.69 -32.74 -5.29
C GLY A 271 -8.86 -31.87 -4.01
N ASN A 272 -8.01 -30.87 -3.83
CA ASN A 272 -8.06 -29.89 -2.75
C ASN A 272 -8.73 -28.57 -3.19
N ASN A 273 -9.46 -28.59 -4.30
CA ASN A 273 -10.03 -27.37 -4.92
C ASN A 273 -9.01 -26.37 -5.45
N GLY A 274 -7.78 -26.78 -5.72
CA GLY A 274 -6.79 -25.94 -6.38
C GLY A 274 -7.31 -25.41 -7.71
N ARG A 275 -7.14 -24.12 -7.94
CA ARG A 275 -7.50 -23.42 -9.17
C ARG A 275 -6.24 -22.94 -9.88
N ALA A 276 -6.32 -22.79 -11.19
CA ALA A 276 -5.23 -22.18 -11.93
C ALA A 276 -5.00 -20.75 -11.41
N ASP A 277 -3.76 -20.46 -11.09
CA ASP A 277 -3.32 -19.12 -10.69
C ASP A 277 -3.06 -18.33 -11.97
N LEU A 278 -4.06 -17.55 -12.38
CA LEU A 278 -4.08 -16.88 -13.67
C LEU A 278 -3.38 -15.52 -13.56
N LEU A 279 -2.21 -15.43 -14.17
CA LEU A 279 -1.48 -14.19 -14.34
C LEU A 279 -1.55 -13.75 -15.80
N PRO A 280 -1.99 -12.53 -16.11
CA PRO A 280 -2.29 -12.13 -17.48
C PRO A 280 -1.08 -12.14 -18.41
N GLN A 281 0.10 -11.72 -17.96
CA GLN A 281 1.27 -11.53 -18.82
C GLN A 281 2.58 -11.76 -18.09
N GLU A 282 2.75 -12.92 -17.55
CA GLU A 282 4.00 -13.28 -16.87
C GLU A 282 5.15 -13.43 -17.88
N PRO A 283 6.24 -12.66 -17.79
CA PRO A 283 7.30 -12.64 -18.82
C PRO A 283 7.95 -13.97 -19.10
N GLN A 284 8.23 -14.77 -18.07
CA GLN A 284 8.87 -16.10 -18.24
C GLN A 284 7.87 -17.26 -18.25
N GLY A 285 6.59 -16.94 -18.33
CA GLY A 285 5.52 -17.91 -18.33
C GLY A 285 5.22 -18.46 -16.92
N TYR A 286 4.02 -18.21 -16.46
CA TYR A 286 3.51 -18.70 -15.18
C TYR A 286 2.40 -19.73 -15.44
N SER A 287 2.68 -20.68 -16.33
CA SER A 287 1.70 -21.70 -16.68
C SER A 287 1.91 -22.98 -15.88
N GLY A 288 0.81 -23.58 -15.44
CA GLY A 288 0.82 -24.85 -14.71
C GLY A 288 0.92 -24.71 -13.19
N PHE A 289 0.93 -23.50 -12.67
CA PHE A 289 0.82 -23.24 -11.24
C PHE A 289 -0.66 -23.13 -10.84
N ASN A 290 -0.93 -23.47 -9.59
CA ASN A 290 -2.27 -23.38 -9.01
C ASN A 290 -2.22 -22.62 -7.69
N GLY A 291 -3.37 -22.11 -7.27
CA GLY A 291 -3.59 -21.53 -5.95
C GLY A 291 -4.76 -22.18 -5.21
N LEU A 292 -4.77 -22.04 -3.89
CA LEU A 292 -5.94 -22.23 -3.04
C LEU A 292 -6.41 -20.85 -2.57
N PHE A 293 -7.69 -20.58 -2.74
CA PHE A 293 -8.24 -19.28 -2.43
C PHE A 293 -9.34 -19.39 -1.40
N GLY A 294 -9.18 -18.64 -0.30
CA GLY A 294 -10.10 -18.50 0.79
C GLY A 294 -9.92 -19.52 1.92
N HIS A 295 -10.38 -19.10 3.08
CA HIS A 295 -10.34 -19.90 4.31
C HIS A 295 -10.92 -21.30 4.11
N ASN A 296 -12.07 -21.40 3.43
CA ASN A 296 -12.78 -22.67 3.24
C ASN A 296 -11.92 -23.79 2.62
N TYR A 297 -10.98 -23.43 1.72
CA TYR A 297 -10.09 -24.40 1.09
C TYR A 297 -8.71 -24.45 1.74
N VAL A 298 -8.20 -23.33 2.20
CA VAL A 298 -6.89 -23.24 2.84
C VAL A 298 -6.89 -23.90 4.21
N ALA A 299 -7.87 -23.61 5.06
CA ALA A 299 -7.91 -24.13 6.45
C ALA A 299 -7.87 -25.65 6.51
N GLN A 300 -8.53 -26.35 5.58
CA GLN A 300 -8.52 -27.80 5.51
C GLN A 300 -7.12 -28.40 5.25
N GLN A 301 -6.23 -27.63 4.64
CA GLN A 301 -4.88 -28.08 4.30
C GLN A 301 -3.85 -27.74 5.38
N ILE A 302 -4.07 -26.65 6.14
CA ILE A 302 -3.14 -26.18 7.18
C ILE A 302 -3.63 -26.49 8.59
N SER A 303 -4.83 -27.06 8.74
CA SER A 303 -5.41 -27.53 10.02
C SER A 303 -6.27 -28.78 9.79
N PRO A 304 -5.66 -29.91 9.37
CA PRO A 304 -6.39 -31.11 8.94
C PRO A 304 -7.11 -31.81 10.09
N ASP A 305 -6.72 -31.58 11.35
CA ASP A 305 -7.24 -32.29 12.52
C ASP A 305 -8.43 -31.55 13.19
N GLY A 306 -8.78 -30.36 12.72
CA GLY A 306 -9.88 -29.57 13.29
C GLY A 306 -10.02 -28.18 12.70
N PRO A 307 -10.93 -27.35 13.21
CA PRO A 307 -11.07 -25.99 12.74
C PRO A 307 -9.79 -25.19 13.02
N LEU A 308 -9.42 -24.32 12.07
CA LEU A 308 -8.30 -23.42 12.28
C LEU A 308 -8.63 -22.42 13.40
N THR A 309 -7.69 -22.25 14.32
CA THR A 309 -7.83 -21.35 15.47
C THR A 309 -6.79 -20.22 15.42
N ASP A 310 -7.13 -19.12 16.06
CA ASP A 310 -6.15 -18.08 16.40
C ASP A 310 -5.11 -18.59 17.43
N LEU A 311 -4.13 -17.78 17.78
CA LEU A 311 -3.11 -18.15 18.76
C LEU A 311 -3.66 -18.29 20.19
N ASN A 312 -4.87 -17.83 20.48
CA ASN A 312 -5.55 -17.99 21.74
C ASN A 312 -6.43 -19.28 21.80
N GLY A 313 -6.47 -20.02 20.70
CA GLY A 313 -7.27 -21.25 20.57
C GLY A 313 -8.74 -21.02 20.20
N ASN A 314 -9.14 -19.81 19.85
CA ASN A 314 -10.50 -19.53 19.38
C ASN A 314 -10.62 -19.85 17.89
N VAL A 315 -11.77 -20.40 17.49
CA VAL A 315 -12.07 -20.60 16.06
C VAL A 315 -12.13 -19.23 15.37
N ILE A 316 -11.42 -19.08 14.27
CA ILE A 316 -11.39 -17.83 13.51
C ILE A 316 -12.75 -17.61 12.85
N GLN A 317 -13.37 -16.46 13.13
CA GLN A 317 -14.70 -16.09 12.61
C GLN A 317 -14.90 -14.58 12.65
N ASP A 318 -15.84 -14.09 11.85
CA ASP A 318 -16.22 -12.68 11.87
C ASP A 318 -17.14 -12.34 13.08
N THR A 319 -17.46 -11.07 13.24
CA THR A 319 -18.35 -10.58 14.31
C THR A 319 -19.81 -11.07 14.20
N HIS A 320 -20.17 -11.72 13.10
CA HIS A 320 -21.50 -12.32 12.87
C HIS A 320 -21.52 -13.83 13.08
N GLY A 321 -20.36 -14.43 13.39
CA GLY A 321 -20.19 -15.86 13.61
C GLY A 321 -19.98 -16.67 12.32
N HIS A 322 -19.66 -16.03 11.20
CA HIS A 322 -19.21 -16.75 10.01
C HIS A 322 -17.78 -17.22 10.22
N VAL A 323 -17.59 -18.54 10.25
CA VAL A 323 -16.26 -19.13 10.37
C VAL A 323 -15.45 -18.84 9.11
N GLY A 324 -14.22 -18.34 9.27
CA GLY A 324 -13.35 -17.98 8.16
C GLY A 324 -12.74 -16.60 8.35
N PHE A 325 -12.42 -15.93 7.24
CA PHE A 325 -11.78 -14.62 7.24
C PHE A 325 -12.65 -13.56 7.94
N PRO A 326 -12.18 -12.93 9.03
CA PRO A 326 -13.01 -12.04 9.83
C PRO A 326 -13.20 -10.63 9.24
N GLY A 327 -12.57 -10.36 8.08
CA GLY A 327 -12.43 -9.01 7.52
C GLY A 327 -11.07 -8.42 7.87
N PHE A 328 -10.63 -7.41 7.11
CA PHE A 328 -9.30 -6.81 7.30
C PHE A 328 -9.16 -6.18 8.70
N ASP A 329 -10.14 -5.43 9.19
CA ASP A 329 -10.16 -4.89 10.56
C ASP A 329 -10.22 -5.98 11.65
N GLY A 330 -10.55 -7.21 11.28
CA GLY A 330 -10.56 -8.38 12.17
C GLY A 330 -9.24 -9.14 12.22
N MET A 331 -8.24 -8.71 11.45
CA MET A 331 -6.93 -9.36 11.37
C MET A 331 -5.97 -8.90 12.47
N ALA A 332 -6.46 -8.94 13.71
CA ALA A 332 -5.60 -8.76 14.88
C ALA A 332 -4.43 -9.75 14.90
N ALA A 333 -3.34 -9.42 15.58
CA ALA A 333 -2.11 -10.22 15.56
C ALA A 333 -2.32 -11.70 15.86
N ALA A 334 -3.18 -12.06 16.84
CA ALA A 334 -3.44 -13.46 17.15
C ALA A 334 -4.06 -14.24 15.98
N VAL A 335 -4.87 -13.58 15.15
CA VAL A 335 -5.53 -14.17 13.98
C VAL A 335 -4.53 -14.33 12.83
N SER A 336 -3.88 -13.24 12.42
CA SER A 336 -2.92 -13.27 11.32
C SER A 336 -1.75 -14.22 11.58
N LEU A 337 -1.14 -14.13 12.76
CA LEU A 337 -0.05 -15.01 13.17
C LEU A 337 -0.50 -16.46 13.35
N GLY A 338 -1.76 -16.70 13.70
CA GLY A 338 -2.36 -18.04 13.73
C GLY A 338 -2.39 -18.71 12.35
N TYR A 339 -2.80 -17.96 11.30
CA TYR A 339 -2.72 -18.42 9.91
C TYR A 339 -1.28 -18.67 9.48
N VAL A 340 -0.37 -17.72 9.76
CA VAL A 340 1.04 -17.82 9.38
C VAL A 340 1.69 -19.05 10.00
N ALA A 341 1.52 -19.26 11.30
CA ALA A 341 2.09 -20.42 11.99
C ALA A 341 1.58 -21.74 11.37
N ALA A 342 0.25 -21.86 11.20
CA ALA A 342 -0.33 -23.05 10.60
C ALA A 342 0.16 -23.30 9.17
N MET A 343 0.33 -22.25 8.35
CA MET A 343 0.89 -22.36 7.00
C MET A 343 2.34 -22.85 7.05
N GLN A 344 3.18 -22.27 7.89
CA GLN A 344 4.60 -22.64 8.02
C GLN A 344 4.77 -24.09 8.46
N GLU A 345 3.97 -24.56 9.42
CA GLU A 345 3.94 -25.93 9.93
C GLU A 345 3.49 -26.97 8.87
N HIS A 346 2.69 -26.54 7.88
CA HIS A 346 2.09 -27.43 6.88
C HIS A 346 2.63 -27.24 5.45
N GLY A 347 3.90 -26.81 5.32
CA GLY A 347 4.63 -26.83 4.04
C GLY A 347 4.39 -25.61 3.15
N VAL A 348 3.91 -24.50 3.73
CA VAL A 348 3.90 -23.19 3.10
C VAL A 348 5.04 -22.39 3.68
N SER A 349 6.23 -22.55 3.12
CA SER A 349 7.48 -22.03 3.70
C SER A 349 7.72 -20.53 3.46
N VAL A 350 6.92 -19.88 2.65
CA VAL A 350 6.95 -18.42 2.45
C VAL A 350 5.58 -17.88 2.77
N THR A 351 5.48 -16.93 3.70
CA THR A 351 4.21 -16.32 4.09
C THR A 351 4.34 -14.80 4.19
N TYR A 352 3.35 -14.12 3.64
CA TYR A 352 3.15 -12.68 3.78
C TYR A 352 1.83 -12.47 4.50
N ALA A 353 1.84 -11.61 5.53
CA ALA A 353 0.65 -11.37 6.33
C ALA A 353 0.54 -9.90 6.74
N TYR A 354 -0.71 -9.47 6.85
CA TYR A 354 -1.08 -8.17 7.34
C TYR A 354 -1.69 -8.29 8.74
N ILE A 355 -1.45 -7.30 9.59
CA ILE A 355 -2.06 -7.14 10.91
C ILE A 355 -2.76 -5.79 10.94
N SER A 356 -4.04 -5.76 11.30
CA SER A 356 -4.84 -4.54 11.39
C SER A 356 -4.33 -3.59 12.47
N ASP A 357 -4.66 -2.30 12.33
CA ASP A 357 -4.33 -1.29 13.32
C ASP A 357 -4.89 -1.62 14.72
N ALA A 358 -4.25 -1.06 15.75
CA ALA A 358 -4.65 -1.28 17.14
C ALA A 358 -5.39 -0.08 17.75
N HIS A 359 -5.39 1.07 17.10
CA HIS A 359 -5.93 2.32 17.63
C HIS A 359 -7.31 2.66 17.08
N ASP A 360 -7.71 2.13 15.94
CA ASP A 360 -9.04 2.34 15.40
C ASP A 360 -10.02 1.28 15.91
N LYS A 361 -11.14 1.74 16.40
CA LYS A 361 -12.18 0.85 16.93
C LYS A 361 -13.34 0.68 15.95
N HIS A 362 -13.06 0.45 14.72
CA HIS A 362 -14.08 0.23 13.69
C HIS A 362 -14.78 -1.12 13.85
N PRO A 363 -16.08 -1.19 13.61
CA PRO A 363 -17.07 -0.11 13.49
C PRO A 363 -17.77 0.23 14.81
N SER A 364 -17.21 -0.14 15.95
CA SER A 364 -17.95 -0.29 17.22
C SER A 364 -17.83 0.88 18.20
N GLY A 365 -17.03 1.90 17.90
CA GLY A 365 -16.86 3.05 18.79
C GLY A 365 -15.94 4.13 18.27
N PRO A 366 -15.65 5.17 19.05
CA PRO A 366 -14.64 6.16 18.77
C PRO A 366 -13.26 5.51 18.66
N ALA A 367 -12.37 6.09 17.84
CA ALA A 367 -10.96 5.74 17.83
C ALA A 367 -10.30 5.99 19.20
N TYR A 368 -9.19 5.35 19.45
CA TYR A 368 -8.37 5.60 20.64
C TYR A 368 -7.30 6.65 20.34
N GLY A 369 -7.03 7.52 21.31
CA GLY A 369 -5.84 8.37 21.28
C GLY A 369 -4.66 7.73 22.02
N PRO A 370 -3.44 8.27 21.84
CA PRO A 370 -2.23 7.73 22.47
C PRO A 370 -2.37 7.54 23.98
N GLY A 371 -2.03 6.36 24.48
CA GLY A 371 -2.09 6.02 25.91
C GLY A 371 -3.49 5.80 26.48
N GLN A 372 -4.54 5.74 25.67
CA GLN A 372 -5.87 5.30 26.15
C GLN A 372 -5.85 3.80 26.46
N ALA A 373 -6.53 3.41 27.53
CA ALA A 373 -6.50 2.04 28.05
C ALA A 373 -6.89 0.97 27.00
N GLY A 374 -7.81 1.29 26.09
CA GLY A 374 -8.20 0.37 25.02
C GLY A 374 -7.10 0.15 23.98
N TYR A 375 -6.40 1.20 23.60
CA TYR A 375 -5.25 1.11 22.69
C TYR A 375 -4.10 0.33 23.34
N VAL A 376 -3.70 0.70 24.55
CA VAL A 376 -2.67 0.00 25.31
C VAL A 376 -2.99 -1.50 25.46
N SER A 377 -4.27 -1.85 25.72
CA SER A 377 -4.69 -3.25 25.81
C SER A 377 -4.54 -3.98 24.48
N ALA A 378 -4.89 -3.35 23.35
CA ALA A 378 -4.75 -3.96 22.03
C ALA A 378 -3.27 -4.23 21.69
N LEU A 379 -2.37 -3.28 21.97
CA LEU A 379 -0.93 -3.48 21.77
C LEU A 379 -0.36 -4.59 22.67
N GLN A 380 -0.83 -4.69 23.92
CA GLN A 380 -0.44 -5.78 24.83
C GLN A 380 -0.96 -7.14 24.34
N GLU A 381 -2.16 -7.19 23.76
CA GLU A 381 -2.69 -8.41 23.14
C GLU A 381 -1.86 -8.79 21.89
N TYR A 382 -1.42 -7.82 21.10
CA TYR A 382 -0.51 -8.04 19.97
C TYR A 382 0.84 -8.57 20.45
N ASP A 383 1.42 -7.97 21.48
CA ASP A 383 2.69 -8.44 22.05
C ASP A 383 2.61 -9.88 22.59
N ALA A 384 1.50 -10.21 23.28
CA ALA A 384 1.27 -11.58 23.75
C ALA A 384 1.12 -12.57 22.59
N ALA A 385 0.50 -12.15 21.47
CA ALA A 385 0.40 -12.95 20.27
C ALA A 385 1.77 -13.21 19.64
N PHE A 386 2.66 -12.21 19.58
CA PHE A 386 4.04 -12.40 19.11
C PHE A 386 4.83 -13.36 20.00
N ALA A 387 4.70 -13.25 21.33
CA ALA A 387 5.34 -14.21 22.25
C ALA A 387 4.89 -15.66 21.95
N ALA A 388 3.58 -15.88 21.85
CA ALA A 388 3.01 -17.19 21.54
C ALA A 388 3.42 -17.68 20.13
N PHE A 389 3.51 -16.79 19.16
CA PHE A 389 3.92 -17.10 17.79
C PHE A 389 5.37 -17.58 17.72
N PHE A 390 6.29 -16.85 18.33
CA PHE A 390 7.70 -17.24 18.35
C PHE A 390 7.92 -18.56 19.08
N ASP A 391 7.24 -18.77 20.22
CA ASP A 391 7.29 -20.03 20.97
C ASP A 391 6.75 -21.20 20.16
N ARG A 392 5.63 -21.03 19.46
CA ARG A 392 5.00 -22.05 18.61
C ARG A 392 5.93 -22.44 17.45
N LEU A 393 6.44 -21.47 16.72
CA LEU A 393 7.35 -21.72 15.61
C LEU A 393 8.65 -22.40 16.07
N ALA A 394 9.22 -21.95 17.20
CA ALA A 394 10.42 -22.53 17.76
C ALA A 394 10.25 -24.00 18.18
N ALA A 395 9.05 -24.39 18.64
CA ALA A 395 8.72 -25.78 18.94
C ALA A 395 8.80 -26.70 17.71
N ASP A 396 8.50 -26.16 16.52
CA ASP A 396 8.61 -26.86 15.25
C ASP A 396 9.97 -26.66 14.55
N GLY A 397 10.92 -26.00 15.23
CA GLY A 397 12.27 -25.77 14.73
C GLY A 397 12.37 -24.64 13.70
N ILE A 398 11.37 -23.77 13.62
CA ILE A 398 11.32 -22.56 12.77
C ILE A 398 11.72 -21.38 13.64
N ASP A 399 12.93 -20.85 13.43
CA ASP A 399 13.48 -19.77 14.24
C ASP A 399 14.49 -18.91 13.46
N GLN A 400 15.08 -17.91 14.10
CA GLN A 400 16.03 -16.97 13.48
C GLN A 400 17.27 -17.63 12.86
N ARG A 401 17.50 -18.92 13.06
CA ARG A 401 18.65 -19.65 12.50
C ARG A 401 18.38 -20.18 11.09
N ASN A 402 17.10 -20.30 10.71
CA ASN A 402 16.68 -20.85 9.42
C ASN A 402 15.56 -20.06 8.74
N THR A 403 15.09 -18.98 9.34
CA THR A 403 13.98 -18.16 8.85
C THR A 403 14.43 -16.72 8.63
N LEU A 404 14.05 -16.16 7.50
CA LEU A 404 14.06 -14.71 7.26
C LEU A 404 12.74 -14.13 7.75
N PHE A 405 12.80 -13.38 8.84
CA PHE A 405 11.68 -12.57 9.33
C PHE A 405 11.86 -11.13 8.82
N VAL A 406 10.78 -10.56 8.31
CA VAL A 406 10.68 -9.16 7.92
C VAL A 406 9.43 -8.59 8.56
N PHE A 407 9.56 -7.46 9.22
CA PHE A 407 8.48 -6.74 9.87
C PHE A 407 8.54 -5.27 9.46
N THR A 408 7.40 -4.68 9.10
CA THR A 408 7.30 -3.25 8.82
C THR A 408 5.88 -2.77 9.07
N SER A 409 5.67 -1.46 9.15
CA SER A 409 4.35 -0.85 8.98
C SER A 409 4.18 -0.46 7.52
N ASP A 410 2.95 -0.44 7.03
CA ASP A 410 2.66 0.08 5.68
C ASP A 410 2.90 1.59 5.64
N GLU A 411 2.31 2.34 6.55
CA GLU A 411 2.59 3.77 6.79
C GLU A 411 2.55 4.10 8.27
N GLY A 412 2.85 5.35 8.62
CA GLY A 412 2.46 5.98 9.87
C GLY A 412 1.16 6.74 9.71
N ASP A 413 0.69 7.34 10.80
CA ASP A 413 -0.46 8.24 10.75
C ASP A 413 -0.34 9.39 11.75
N HIS A 414 -1.21 10.38 11.60
CA HIS A 414 -1.25 11.57 12.41
C HIS A 414 -2.43 11.54 13.36
N PHE A 415 -2.18 11.63 14.66
CA PHE A 415 -3.23 11.71 15.65
C PHE A 415 -3.94 13.08 15.64
N ALA A 416 -5.23 13.08 15.30
CA ALA A 416 -6.09 14.25 15.35
C ALA A 416 -6.93 14.25 16.63
N GLY A 417 -6.53 15.07 17.58
CA GLY A 417 -7.23 15.17 18.87
C GLY A 417 -6.75 16.32 19.75
N GLY A 418 -7.43 16.52 20.86
CA GLY A 418 -7.05 17.49 21.88
C GLY A 418 -5.91 16.99 22.77
N ALA A 419 -5.49 17.81 23.71
CA ALA A 419 -4.49 17.42 24.69
C ALA A 419 -5.02 16.31 25.62
N PRO A 420 -4.18 15.34 26.00
CA PRO A 420 -4.55 14.27 26.92
C PRO A 420 -4.78 14.80 28.35
N SER A 421 -5.58 14.08 29.12
CA SER A 421 -5.85 14.32 30.54
C SER A 421 -5.71 13.01 31.32
N PRO A 422 -5.12 13.03 32.54
CA PRO A 422 -4.46 14.18 33.17
C PRO A 422 -3.16 14.56 32.46
N GLU A 423 -2.72 15.78 32.61
CA GLU A 423 -1.41 16.21 32.13
C GLU A 423 -0.31 15.28 32.68
N GLY A 424 0.57 14.82 31.77
CA GLY A 424 1.63 13.86 32.12
C GLY A 424 1.16 12.41 32.27
N CYS A 425 -0.02 12.04 31.79
CA CYS A 425 -0.40 10.63 31.63
C CYS A 425 0.59 9.91 30.72
N ASP A 426 0.82 8.62 30.98
CA ASP A 426 1.81 7.80 30.27
C ASP A 426 1.19 6.55 29.61
N GLY A 427 -0.13 6.38 29.73
CA GLY A 427 -0.84 5.23 29.18
C GLY A 427 -0.59 3.91 29.93
N VAL A 428 0.51 3.79 30.67
CA VAL A 428 0.93 2.54 31.35
C VAL A 428 0.58 2.57 32.83
N THR A 429 1.03 3.61 33.57
CA THR A 429 0.73 3.78 34.99
C THR A 429 -0.45 4.70 35.21
N ILE A 430 -0.62 5.69 34.36
CA ILE A 430 -1.70 6.66 34.37
C ILE A 430 -2.35 6.68 32.98
N PRO A 431 -3.51 6.04 32.79
CA PRO A 431 -4.20 6.05 31.51
C PRO A 431 -4.53 7.46 31.03
N CYS A 432 -4.34 7.72 29.75
CA CYS A 432 -4.73 8.96 29.12
C CYS A 432 -6.22 8.95 28.75
N THR A 433 -6.84 10.12 28.79
CA THR A 433 -8.20 10.35 28.28
C THR A 433 -8.22 11.64 27.46
N TYR A 434 -9.13 11.72 26.50
CA TYR A 434 -9.28 12.86 25.61
C TYR A 434 -10.70 13.37 25.66
N SER A 435 -10.87 14.70 25.79
CA SER A 435 -12.18 15.33 25.73
C SER A 435 -12.66 15.55 24.30
N GLN A 436 -11.73 15.63 23.35
CA GLN A 436 -11.95 15.74 21.91
C GLN A 436 -10.98 14.79 21.22
N ILE A 437 -11.50 13.97 20.36
CA ILE A 437 -10.75 12.98 19.58
C ILE A 437 -11.48 12.77 18.27
N GLY A 438 -10.80 12.95 17.18
CA GLY A 438 -11.35 12.73 15.85
C GLY A 438 -10.73 13.63 14.80
N GLU A 439 -10.58 13.08 13.63
CA GLU A 439 -10.20 13.84 12.45
C GLU A 439 -11.22 14.95 12.14
N LEU A 440 -10.77 16.00 11.49
CA LEU A 440 -11.61 17.12 11.07
C LEU A 440 -12.09 16.90 9.64
N ASN A 441 -13.32 16.42 9.50
CA ASN A 441 -13.92 16.26 8.18
C ASN A 441 -14.29 17.61 7.58
N ALA A 442 -13.63 17.98 6.46
CA ALA A 442 -13.79 19.28 5.81
C ALA A 442 -14.46 19.15 4.44
N ASN A 443 -15.57 19.86 4.25
CA ASN A 443 -16.26 19.96 2.98
C ASN A 443 -15.52 20.94 2.05
N LEU A 444 -14.62 20.44 1.23
CA LEU A 444 -13.83 21.21 0.28
C LEU A 444 -14.69 22.06 -0.67
N ALA A 445 -15.80 21.50 -1.19
CA ALA A 445 -16.69 22.26 -2.08
C ALA A 445 -17.38 23.42 -1.36
N GLY A 446 -17.76 23.22 -0.09
CA GLY A 446 -18.36 24.27 0.73
C GLY A 446 -17.36 25.38 1.09
N LEU A 447 -16.14 25.04 1.46
CA LEU A 447 -15.07 25.99 1.75
C LEU A 447 -14.71 26.81 0.50
N LEU A 448 -14.49 26.17 -0.64
CA LEU A 448 -14.23 26.86 -1.91
C LEU A 448 -15.33 27.84 -2.29
N ALA A 449 -16.59 27.43 -2.15
CA ALA A 449 -17.72 28.30 -2.48
C ALA A 449 -17.85 29.48 -1.52
N THR A 450 -17.65 29.26 -0.22
CA THR A 450 -17.88 30.25 0.83
C THR A 450 -16.75 31.24 0.95
N GLU A 451 -15.49 30.76 0.91
CA GLU A 451 -14.32 31.63 1.11
C GLU A 451 -13.81 32.24 -0.19
N GLN A 452 -13.84 31.47 -1.28
CA GLN A 452 -13.21 31.84 -2.53
C GLN A 452 -14.22 32.13 -3.67
N GLY A 453 -15.52 31.90 -3.45
CA GLY A 453 -16.57 32.07 -4.47
C GLY A 453 -16.49 31.05 -5.63
N ILE A 454 -15.79 29.93 -5.44
CA ILE A 454 -15.60 28.91 -6.45
C ILE A 454 -16.70 27.84 -6.34
N THR A 455 -17.42 27.63 -7.44
CA THR A 455 -18.46 26.61 -7.55
C THR A 455 -18.24 25.68 -8.77
N ILE A 456 -17.01 25.59 -9.25
CA ILE A 456 -16.60 24.69 -10.32
C ILE A 456 -16.87 23.25 -9.87
N PRO A 457 -17.61 22.45 -10.65
CA PRO A 457 -17.93 21.08 -10.23
C PRO A 457 -16.70 20.17 -10.33
N PHE A 458 -16.52 19.36 -9.31
CA PHE A 458 -15.42 18.39 -9.22
C PHE A 458 -15.82 17.17 -8.38
N LYS A 459 -14.99 16.18 -8.41
CA LYS A 459 -15.00 15.03 -7.52
C LYS A 459 -13.62 14.89 -6.88
N VAL A 460 -13.57 14.24 -5.74
CA VAL A 460 -12.30 13.86 -5.11
C VAL A 460 -12.23 12.36 -4.95
N HIS A 461 -11.04 11.83 -5.00
CA HIS A 461 -10.70 10.57 -4.36
C HIS A 461 -10.10 10.99 -3.02
N SER A 462 -10.83 10.72 -1.95
CA SER A 462 -10.63 11.42 -0.69
C SER A 462 -9.61 10.74 0.20
N ASP A 463 -8.83 11.55 0.83
CA ASP A 463 -8.03 11.27 1.99
C ASP A 463 -7.54 12.60 2.59
N SER A 464 -6.52 12.59 3.48
CA SER A 464 -5.84 13.82 3.89
C SER A 464 -5.21 14.54 2.71
N ALA A 465 -4.72 13.81 1.70
CA ALA A 465 -4.29 14.35 0.42
C ALA A 465 -5.27 13.98 -0.72
N PRO A 466 -6.43 14.67 -0.85
CA PRO A 466 -7.40 14.33 -1.88
C PRO A 466 -6.89 14.58 -3.29
N ALA A 467 -7.06 13.57 -4.15
CA ALA A 467 -6.91 13.71 -5.58
C ALA A 467 -8.15 14.38 -6.17
N VAL A 468 -7.97 15.53 -6.81
CA VAL A 468 -9.05 16.37 -7.33
C VAL A 468 -9.28 16.11 -8.81
N TYR A 469 -10.52 15.79 -9.19
CA TYR A 469 -10.97 15.54 -10.56
C TYR A 469 -11.98 16.62 -10.97
N ILE A 470 -11.51 17.68 -11.63
CA ILE A 470 -12.39 18.76 -12.11
C ILE A 470 -13.25 18.24 -13.27
N THR A 471 -14.57 18.43 -13.19
CA THR A 471 -15.49 17.99 -14.23
C THR A 471 -15.16 18.65 -15.58
N GLY A 472 -15.12 17.85 -16.63
CA GLY A 472 -14.72 18.28 -17.97
C GLY A 472 -13.25 17.99 -18.26
N ASN A 473 -12.48 17.50 -17.31
CA ASN A 473 -11.05 17.20 -17.44
C ASN A 473 -10.29 18.36 -18.14
N PRO A 474 -10.33 19.58 -17.55
CA PRO A 474 -9.68 20.73 -18.19
C PRO A 474 -8.16 20.59 -18.13
N ALA A 475 -7.50 21.13 -19.17
CA ALA A 475 -6.03 21.13 -19.20
C ALA A 475 -5.43 21.87 -17.98
N PRO A 476 -4.24 21.49 -17.50
CA PRO A 476 -3.57 22.15 -16.36
C PRO A 476 -3.42 23.67 -16.54
N THR A 477 -3.11 24.13 -17.75
CA THR A 477 -2.96 25.56 -18.09
C THR A 477 -4.27 26.28 -18.33
N SER A 478 -5.42 25.61 -18.22
CA SER A 478 -6.72 26.27 -18.44
C SER A 478 -7.04 27.25 -17.32
N SER A 479 -7.77 28.30 -17.62
CA SER A 479 -8.21 29.26 -16.60
C SER A 479 -9.09 28.62 -15.53
N VAL A 480 -9.81 27.55 -15.85
CA VAL A 480 -10.64 26.78 -14.89
C VAL A 480 -9.75 26.12 -13.88
N THR A 481 -8.75 25.36 -14.31
CA THR A 481 -7.79 24.67 -13.45
C THR A 481 -7.03 25.66 -12.59
N ARG A 482 -6.38 26.64 -13.20
CA ARG A 482 -5.59 27.66 -12.53
C ARG A 482 -6.37 28.45 -11.48
N THR A 483 -7.65 28.77 -11.75
CA THR A 483 -8.53 29.44 -10.78
C THR A 483 -8.85 28.54 -9.60
N PHE A 484 -9.05 27.25 -9.84
CA PHE A 484 -9.34 26.29 -8.79
C PHE A 484 -8.14 26.08 -7.87
N GLU A 485 -6.96 25.84 -8.42
CA GLU A 485 -5.71 25.62 -7.66
C GLU A 485 -5.37 26.81 -6.76
N ARG A 486 -5.42 28.02 -7.29
CA ARG A 486 -5.21 29.24 -6.51
C ARG A 486 -6.22 29.46 -5.41
N ALA A 487 -7.44 28.99 -5.60
CA ALA A 487 -8.46 29.05 -4.58
C ALA A 487 -8.24 27.98 -3.51
N ALA A 488 -7.86 26.78 -3.92
CA ALA A 488 -7.52 25.68 -3.02
C ALA A 488 -6.34 26.05 -2.09
N GLY A 489 -5.27 26.63 -2.64
CA GLY A 489 -4.10 27.05 -1.87
C GLY A 489 -4.36 28.13 -0.81
N LYS A 490 -5.53 28.78 -0.83
CA LYS A 490 -5.90 29.84 0.11
C LYS A 490 -6.91 29.42 1.17
N LEU A 491 -7.28 28.17 1.19
CA LEU A 491 -8.32 27.69 2.10
C LEU A 491 -7.86 27.71 3.56
N THR A 492 -8.76 28.18 4.40
CA THR A 492 -8.60 28.17 5.85
C THR A 492 -9.81 27.54 6.52
N ALA A 493 -9.67 27.11 7.75
CA ALA A 493 -10.80 26.61 8.53
C ALA A 493 -10.65 26.94 10.02
N ALA A 494 -11.77 27.17 10.67
CA ALA A 494 -11.79 27.20 12.12
C ALA A 494 -11.70 25.77 12.66
N ASN A 495 -10.63 25.46 13.35
CA ASN A 495 -10.40 24.16 13.97
C ASN A 495 -11.24 24.05 15.25
N PRO A 496 -12.22 23.14 15.32
CA PRO A 496 -13.10 23.01 16.47
C PRO A 496 -12.40 22.47 17.74
N ILE A 497 -11.25 21.81 17.60
CA ILE A 497 -10.47 21.28 18.73
C ILE A 497 -9.62 22.38 19.35
N THR A 498 -8.89 23.14 18.54
CA THR A 498 -7.96 24.15 19.03
C THR A 498 -8.59 25.53 19.17
N GLY A 499 -9.71 25.79 18.53
CA GLY A 499 -10.35 27.11 18.44
C GLY A 499 -9.57 28.12 17.58
N LYS A 500 -8.54 27.72 16.86
CA LYS A 500 -7.72 28.54 15.96
C LYS A 500 -8.21 28.43 14.52
N THR A 501 -7.71 29.31 13.67
CA THR A 501 -7.87 29.19 12.22
C THR A 501 -6.62 28.52 11.67
N ASP A 502 -6.80 27.42 10.98
CA ASP A 502 -5.74 26.66 10.34
C ASP A 502 -5.73 26.95 8.82
N THR A 503 -4.56 26.88 8.21
CA THR A 503 -4.41 26.81 6.76
C THR A 503 -4.60 25.36 6.34
N ILE A 504 -5.58 25.10 5.48
CA ILE A 504 -5.93 23.74 5.07
C ILE A 504 -4.86 23.16 4.14
N THR A 505 -4.45 23.91 3.13
CA THR A 505 -3.52 23.43 2.12
C THR A 505 -2.08 23.60 2.58
N GLN A 506 -1.33 22.51 2.63
CA GLN A 506 0.10 22.50 2.93
C GLN A 506 0.95 22.45 1.66
N ALA A 507 0.51 21.66 0.64
CA ALA A 507 1.15 21.58 -0.65
C ALA A 507 0.15 21.27 -1.77
N LEU A 508 0.57 21.54 -3.01
CA LEU A 508 -0.17 21.25 -4.23
C LEU A 508 0.74 20.61 -5.28
N ALA A 509 0.25 19.56 -5.94
CA ALA A 509 0.95 18.88 -7.03
C ALA A 509 0.03 18.74 -8.25
N ASP A 510 0.41 19.27 -9.37
CA ASP A 510 -0.22 19.01 -10.66
C ASP A 510 0.43 17.81 -11.38
N PRO A 511 -0.02 17.41 -12.59
CA PRO A 511 0.58 16.28 -13.29
C PRO A 511 2.10 16.36 -13.54
N VAL A 512 2.70 17.55 -13.58
CA VAL A 512 4.14 17.67 -13.76
C VAL A 512 4.88 17.26 -12.50
N GLU A 513 4.43 17.74 -11.34
CA GLU A 513 4.99 17.36 -10.06
C GLU A 513 4.63 15.90 -9.71
N MET A 514 3.38 15.50 -9.92
CA MET A 514 2.97 14.10 -9.68
C MET A 514 3.85 13.09 -10.44
N LYS A 515 4.32 13.44 -11.64
CA LYS A 515 5.26 12.59 -12.38
C LYS A 515 6.61 12.49 -11.67
N LEU A 516 7.10 13.57 -11.10
CA LEU A 516 8.33 13.57 -10.32
C LEU A 516 8.18 12.73 -9.05
N LEU A 517 6.99 12.72 -8.45
CA LEU A 517 6.66 11.98 -7.24
C LEU A 517 6.18 10.53 -7.49
N HIS A 518 6.36 9.98 -8.68
CA HIS A 518 5.95 8.61 -9.06
C HIS A 518 4.44 8.33 -8.91
N MET A 519 3.59 9.32 -9.20
CA MET A 519 2.15 9.23 -9.03
C MET A 519 1.37 9.16 -10.36
N ILE A 520 2.05 9.18 -11.51
CA ILE A 520 1.43 9.10 -12.84
C ILE A 520 1.63 7.71 -13.41
N THR A 521 0.57 6.96 -13.53
CA THR A 521 0.58 5.61 -14.12
C THR A 521 0.50 5.65 -15.65
N ASP A 522 0.68 4.49 -16.31
CA ASP A 522 0.47 4.33 -17.74
C ASP A 522 -1.00 4.47 -18.17
N ASP A 523 -1.94 4.51 -17.21
CA ASP A 523 -3.35 4.82 -17.48
C ASP A 523 -3.65 6.30 -17.27
N PRO A 524 -3.66 7.12 -18.34
CA PRO A 524 -3.89 8.56 -18.22
C PRO A 524 -5.28 8.91 -17.70
N ALA A 525 -6.25 8.00 -17.76
CA ALA A 525 -7.57 8.24 -17.22
C ALA A 525 -7.55 8.30 -15.67
N ARG A 526 -6.59 7.68 -15.03
CA ARG A 526 -6.45 7.70 -13.56
C ARG A 526 -5.80 8.98 -13.04
N THR A 527 -5.12 9.74 -13.88
CA THR A 527 -4.43 10.98 -13.47
C THR A 527 -5.44 12.04 -13.03
N PRO A 528 -5.40 12.50 -11.76
CA PRO A 528 -6.24 13.60 -11.30
C PRO A 528 -5.82 14.94 -11.93
N THR A 529 -6.66 15.96 -11.79
CA THR A 529 -6.31 17.32 -12.23
C THR A 529 -5.15 17.86 -11.39
N PHE A 530 -5.21 17.69 -10.08
CA PHE A 530 -4.13 17.96 -9.12
C PHE A 530 -4.41 17.22 -7.81
N ILE A 531 -3.39 17.16 -6.95
CA ILE A 531 -3.48 16.65 -5.58
C ILE A 531 -3.30 17.83 -4.62
N LEU A 532 -4.14 17.86 -3.59
CA LEU A 532 -4.03 18.79 -2.49
C LEU A 532 -3.55 18.03 -1.25
N PHE A 533 -2.36 18.33 -0.80
CA PHE A 533 -1.83 17.85 0.48
C PHE A 533 -2.32 18.79 1.58
N ALA A 534 -3.04 18.26 2.55
CA ALA A 534 -3.73 19.08 3.56
C ALA A 534 -2.93 19.17 4.86
N ASP A 535 -3.42 19.98 5.79
CA ASP A 535 -3.05 19.87 7.19
C ASP A 535 -3.50 18.49 7.72
N PRO A 536 -2.63 17.70 8.34
CA PRO A 536 -2.91 16.30 8.66
C PRO A 536 -4.05 16.09 9.66
N ASN A 537 -4.51 17.13 10.34
CA ASN A 537 -5.73 17.04 11.15
C ASN A 537 -7.01 16.90 10.31
N TYR A 538 -6.97 17.15 9.01
CA TYR A 538 -8.15 17.27 8.16
C TYR A 538 -8.28 16.13 7.17
N PHE A 539 -9.49 15.56 7.11
CA PHE A 539 -9.95 14.72 6.01
C PHE A 539 -10.84 15.53 5.08
N LEU A 540 -10.48 15.65 3.80
CA LEU A 540 -11.22 16.48 2.84
C LEU A 540 -12.13 15.65 1.94
N PHE A 541 -13.37 16.11 1.75
CA PHE A 541 -14.36 15.49 0.88
C PHE A 541 -15.09 16.52 0.00
N ALA A 542 -15.64 16.07 -1.12
CA ALA A 542 -16.47 16.91 -1.99
C ALA A 542 -17.94 16.81 -1.54
N GLY A 543 -18.39 17.74 -0.74
CA GLY A 543 -19.79 17.87 -0.30
C GLY A 543 -20.61 18.83 -1.15
N ALA A 544 -21.66 19.40 -0.56
CA ALA A 544 -22.43 20.47 -1.21
C ALA A 544 -21.61 21.79 -1.24
N PRO A 545 -21.75 22.62 -2.31
CA PRO A 545 -21.00 23.88 -2.44
C PRO A 545 -21.59 24.98 -1.54
N ASN A 546 -21.73 24.70 -0.28
CA ASN A 546 -22.18 25.65 0.76
C ASN A 546 -21.87 25.11 2.15
N CYS A 547 -21.84 26.00 3.17
CA CYS A 547 -21.68 25.66 4.57
C CYS A 547 -22.99 25.86 5.36
N SER A 548 -24.12 25.42 4.83
CA SER A 548 -25.42 25.46 5.54
C SER A 548 -25.43 24.57 6.80
N SER A 549 -24.64 23.52 6.83
CA SER A 549 -24.09 22.87 8.01
C SER A 549 -22.62 23.28 8.16
N PRO A 550 -21.98 23.17 9.33
CA PRO A 550 -20.57 23.45 9.45
C PRO A 550 -19.76 22.73 8.37
N CYS A 551 -18.90 23.47 7.67
CA CYS A 551 -18.04 22.86 6.64
C CYS A 551 -16.93 22.00 7.24
N VAL A 552 -16.59 22.22 8.50
CA VAL A 552 -15.64 21.42 9.26
C VAL A 552 -16.34 20.85 10.49
N ALA A 553 -16.18 19.56 10.72
CA ALA A 553 -16.74 18.86 11.86
C ALA A 553 -15.81 17.75 12.33
N GLU A 554 -15.64 17.62 13.64
CA GLU A 554 -14.93 16.51 14.28
C GLU A 554 -15.65 15.18 14.02
N GLN A 555 -14.89 14.12 13.70
CA GLN A 555 -15.37 12.78 13.45
C GLN A 555 -14.75 11.79 14.45
N PRO A 556 -15.37 11.56 15.60
CA PRO A 556 -14.77 10.79 16.69
C PRO A 556 -14.53 9.29 16.38
N GLY A 557 -15.08 8.77 15.29
CA GLY A 557 -14.89 7.39 14.85
C GLY A 557 -13.55 7.16 14.15
N PHE A 558 -12.88 8.23 13.75
CA PHE A 558 -11.60 8.22 13.04
C PHE A 558 -10.74 9.31 13.65
N ALA A 559 -9.55 9.00 14.09
CA ALA A 559 -8.69 9.95 14.78
C ALA A 559 -7.25 9.93 14.27
N TRP A 560 -6.97 9.06 13.31
CA TRP A 560 -5.65 8.83 12.81
C TRP A 560 -5.65 9.00 11.30
N ASN A 561 -5.08 10.11 10.84
CA ASN A 561 -5.03 10.46 9.44
C ASN A 561 -3.70 10.03 8.82
N HIS A 562 -3.81 9.43 7.64
CA HIS A 562 -2.69 9.09 6.77
C HIS A 562 -3.00 9.52 5.32
N GLY A 563 -2.17 9.14 4.37
CA GLY A 563 -2.39 9.53 2.97
C GLY A 563 -1.85 10.92 2.66
N ASP A 564 -0.77 11.35 3.32
CA ASP A 564 -0.15 12.66 3.14
C ASP A 564 1.39 12.55 3.17
N PHE A 565 2.12 13.66 3.17
CA PHE A 565 3.58 13.70 3.06
C PHE A 565 4.31 14.06 4.37
N GLN A 566 3.59 14.34 5.44
CA GLN A 566 4.19 14.70 6.73
C GLN A 566 5.04 13.55 7.29
N ALA A 567 6.03 13.91 8.07
CA ALA A 567 7.03 12.96 8.54
C ALA A 567 6.48 11.89 9.50
N ASP A 568 5.45 12.20 10.29
CA ASP A 568 4.76 11.24 11.16
C ASP A 568 3.92 10.22 10.38
N ILE A 569 3.53 10.57 9.14
CA ILE A 569 2.81 9.69 8.22
C ILE A 569 3.79 8.86 7.38
N THR A 570 4.82 9.49 6.80
CA THR A 570 5.70 8.86 5.83
C THR A 570 6.92 8.18 6.43
N THR A 571 7.29 8.45 7.69
CA THR A 571 8.39 7.78 8.37
C THR A 571 7.88 6.59 9.17
N THR A 572 8.28 5.42 8.77
CA THR A 572 7.93 4.14 9.38
C THR A 572 9.19 3.39 9.83
N TRP A 573 9.15 2.09 9.94
CA TRP A 573 10.27 1.28 10.40
C TRP A 573 10.34 -0.04 9.63
N LEU A 574 11.54 -0.63 9.60
CA LEU A 574 11.77 -1.94 8.99
C LEU A 574 12.62 -2.80 9.92
N GLY A 575 12.06 -3.91 10.37
CA GLY A 575 12.76 -4.93 11.16
C GLY A 575 13.14 -6.14 10.30
N MET A 576 14.40 -6.55 10.33
CA MET A 576 14.86 -7.76 9.66
C MET A 576 15.63 -8.66 10.62
N VAL A 577 15.31 -9.97 10.63
CA VAL A 577 15.98 -10.98 11.44
C VAL A 577 16.19 -12.23 10.62
N GLY A 578 17.38 -12.83 10.68
CA GLY A 578 17.62 -14.13 10.06
C GLY A 578 19.03 -14.29 9.50
N PRO A 579 19.30 -15.46 8.88
CA PRO A 579 20.61 -15.76 8.37
C PRO A 579 21.01 -14.79 7.25
N GLY A 580 22.07 -14.04 7.45
CA GLY A 580 22.57 -13.07 6.47
C GLY A 580 22.26 -11.61 6.83
N VAL A 581 21.35 -11.37 7.73
CA VAL A 581 21.10 -10.05 8.32
C VAL A 581 22.14 -9.77 9.40
N ASP A 582 22.65 -8.54 9.48
CA ASP A 582 23.53 -8.13 10.58
C ASP A 582 22.73 -7.95 11.88
N GLN A 583 23.37 -8.21 13.01
CA GLN A 583 22.79 -8.00 14.34
C GLN A 583 23.24 -6.63 14.87
N ALA A 584 22.79 -5.60 14.18
CA ALA A 584 23.18 -4.21 14.46
C ALA A 584 22.28 -3.53 15.53
N GLY A 585 21.13 -4.15 15.89
CA GLY A 585 20.15 -3.51 16.75
C GLY A 585 19.41 -2.39 16.00
N VAL A 586 19.36 -1.20 16.59
CA VAL A 586 18.68 -0.06 15.95
C VAL A 586 19.64 0.72 15.05
N ASP A 587 19.29 0.90 13.77
CA ASP A 587 19.91 1.85 12.85
C ASP A 587 18.93 2.98 12.51
N SER A 588 19.31 4.19 12.89
CA SER A 588 18.56 5.44 12.59
C SER A 588 19.22 6.28 11.49
N THR A 589 20.25 5.77 10.83
CA THR A 589 21.08 6.52 9.88
C THR A 589 20.87 6.10 8.44
N THR A 590 20.63 4.83 8.19
CA THR A 590 20.36 4.30 6.85
C THR A 590 18.98 4.78 6.39
N TRP A 591 18.97 5.62 5.35
CA TRP A 591 17.74 6.03 4.68
C TRP A 591 17.27 4.92 3.74
N SER A 592 16.03 4.48 3.89
CA SER A 592 15.40 3.45 3.06
C SER A 592 13.92 3.74 2.86
N ASP A 593 13.31 3.08 1.91
CA ASP A 593 11.86 3.08 1.72
C ASP A 593 11.32 1.69 1.34
N HIS A 594 10.03 1.56 1.21
CA HIS A 594 9.34 0.30 0.94
C HIS A 594 9.83 -0.42 -0.32
N THR A 595 10.31 0.30 -1.34
CA THR A 595 10.85 -0.35 -2.54
C THR A 595 12.12 -1.16 -2.25
N ASP A 596 12.85 -0.87 -1.16
CA ASP A 596 14.10 -1.53 -0.80
C ASP A 596 13.89 -2.91 -0.14
N ILE A 597 12.69 -3.18 0.38
CA ILE A 597 12.37 -4.44 1.06
C ILE A 597 12.51 -5.61 0.09
N ARG A 598 11.84 -5.53 -1.06
CA ARG A 598 11.81 -6.61 -2.05
C ARG A 598 13.19 -7.03 -2.54
N PRO A 599 14.04 -6.15 -3.12
CA PRO A 599 15.37 -6.53 -3.58
C PRO A 599 16.27 -7.03 -2.46
N THR A 600 16.15 -6.51 -1.23
CA THR A 600 16.91 -7.01 -0.07
C THR A 600 16.53 -8.44 0.27
N MET A 601 15.24 -8.77 0.31
CA MET A 601 14.76 -10.14 0.53
C MET A 601 15.26 -11.07 -0.57
N LEU A 602 15.13 -10.70 -1.85
CA LEU A 602 15.53 -11.54 -2.97
C LEU A 602 17.05 -11.82 -2.98
N VAL A 603 17.87 -10.83 -2.66
CA VAL A 603 19.33 -11.01 -2.47
C VAL A 603 19.61 -12.03 -1.38
N LEU A 604 18.97 -11.93 -0.22
CA LEU A 604 19.13 -12.88 0.89
C LEU A 604 18.68 -14.31 0.52
N LEU A 605 17.71 -14.43 -0.36
CA LEU A 605 17.11 -15.70 -0.78
C LEU A 605 17.78 -16.30 -2.03
N GLY A 606 18.64 -15.53 -2.72
CA GLY A 606 19.24 -15.92 -3.99
C GLY A 606 18.20 -16.09 -5.09
N LEU A 607 17.16 -15.29 -5.07
CA LEU A 607 16.08 -15.24 -6.05
C LEU A 607 16.14 -13.94 -6.85
N GLN A 608 15.39 -13.86 -7.95
CA GLN A 608 15.33 -12.70 -8.83
C GLN A 608 13.93 -12.56 -9.43
N ASP A 609 13.47 -11.32 -9.58
CA ASP A 609 12.28 -10.98 -10.35
C ASP A 609 12.59 -10.88 -11.85
N ASP A 610 11.55 -10.82 -12.67
CA ASP A 610 11.64 -10.69 -14.13
C ASP A 610 11.60 -9.22 -14.59
N TYR A 611 11.63 -8.29 -13.65
CA TYR A 611 11.58 -6.85 -13.89
C TYR A 611 12.57 -6.12 -13.00
N GLN A 612 12.92 -4.91 -13.38
CA GLN A 612 13.80 -4.04 -12.62
C GLN A 612 13.06 -3.40 -11.47
N HIS A 613 13.59 -3.52 -10.25
CA HIS A 613 13.08 -2.81 -9.08
C HIS A 613 13.37 -1.30 -9.16
N GLU A 614 12.71 -0.52 -8.32
CA GLU A 614 13.03 0.89 -8.04
C GLU A 614 13.58 1.08 -6.63
N GLY A 615 13.71 -0.01 -5.91
CA GLY A 615 14.48 -0.13 -4.70
C GLY A 615 15.88 -0.65 -4.93
N ARG A 616 16.65 -0.74 -3.87
CA ARG A 616 18.00 -1.30 -3.85
C ARG A 616 18.13 -2.29 -2.69
N ALA A 617 19.05 -3.23 -2.77
CA ALA A 617 19.36 -4.07 -1.61
C ALA A 617 20.04 -3.25 -0.52
N LEU A 618 19.57 -3.40 0.72
CA LEU A 618 20.12 -2.77 1.93
C LEU A 618 21.41 -3.48 2.34
N ALA A 619 22.47 -3.34 1.52
CA ALA A 619 23.71 -4.09 1.69
C ALA A 619 24.43 -3.76 2.98
N GLU A 620 24.26 -2.57 3.53
CA GLU A 620 24.78 -2.13 4.82
C GLU A 620 24.22 -2.94 5.99
N GLU A 621 23.02 -3.50 5.84
CA GLU A 621 22.34 -4.31 6.85
C GLU A 621 22.63 -5.82 6.70
N LEU A 622 23.45 -6.19 5.72
CA LEU A 622 23.75 -7.59 5.43
C LEU A 622 25.16 -7.96 5.86
N THR A 623 25.26 -9.11 6.50
CA THR A 623 26.57 -9.71 6.78
C THR A 623 27.39 -9.87 5.50
N GLY A 624 28.68 -9.63 5.56
CA GLY A 624 29.51 -9.67 4.36
C GLY A 624 29.57 -11.02 3.62
N TRP A 625 29.07 -12.11 4.19
CA TRP A 625 28.94 -13.39 3.49
C TRP A 625 27.61 -13.53 2.73
N ALA A 626 26.60 -12.74 3.09
CA ALA A 626 25.30 -12.72 2.44
C ALA A 626 25.25 -11.73 1.26
N GLN A 627 26.11 -10.71 1.30
CA GLN A 627 26.21 -9.75 0.21
C GLN A 627 26.68 -10.41 -1.10
N PRO A 628 26.09 -10.07 -2.26
CA PRO A 628 26.62 -10.44 -3.58
C PRO A 628 28.09 -10.01 -3.73
N ALA A 629 28.88 -10.81 -4.44
CA ALA A 629 30.31 -10.56 -4.50
C ALA A 629 30.68 -9.23 -5.20
N ALA A 630 29.87 -8.76 -6.13
CA ALA A 630 30.05 -7.46 -6.78
C ALA A 630 29.72 -6.31 -5.82
N VAL A 631 28.63 -6.40 -5.08
CA VAL A 631 28.24 -5.44 -4.03
C VAL A 631 29.35 -5.32 -2.99
N LYS A 632 29.78 -6.45 -2.42
CA LYS A 632 30.84 -6.49 -1.41
C LYS A 632 32.18 -5.90 -1.88
N ARG A 633 32.51 -6.01 -3.18
CA ARG A 633 33.76 -5.49 -3.73
C ARG A 633 33.69 -4.00 -4.09
N SER A 634 32.48 -3.46 -4.22
CA SER A 634 32.32 -2.05 -4.59
C SER A 634 32.46 -1.15 -3.35
N ALA A 635 33.44 -0.28 -3.36
CA ALA A 635 33.59 0.73 -2.30
C ALA A 635 32.51 1.84 -2.40
N ASN A 636 31.82 1.92 -3.51
CA ASN A 636 30.86 2.99 -3.79
C ASN A 636 29.40 2.51 -3.81
N PHE A 637 29.11 1.23 -3.58
CA PHE A 637 27.75 0.69 -3.68
C PHE A 637 26.78 1.46 -2.78
N VAL A 638 27.04 1.51 -1.50
CA VAL A 638 26.15 2.18 -0.51
C VAL A 638 26.00 3.66 -0.83
N ALA A 639 27.10 4.37 -1.13
CA ALA A 639 27.03 5.79 -1.46
C ALA A 639 26.23 6.07 -2.75
N LEU A 640 26.37 5.18 -3.74
CA LEU A 640 25.62 5.26 -5.01
C LEU A 640 24.12 5.00 -4.76
N ALA A 641 23.80 3.98 -3.95
CA ALA A 641 22.45 3.62 -3.59
C ALA A 641 21.75 4.73 -2.78
N GLN A 642 22.44 5.31 -1.81
CA GLN A 642 21.91 6.46 -1.07
C GLN A 642 21.72 7.70 -1.96
N ALA A 643 22.67 7.99 -2.87
CA ALA A 643 22.51 9.09 -3.83
C ALA A 643 21.30 8.87 -4.75
N PHE A 644 21.05 7.63 -5.13
CA PHE A 644 19.85 7.24 -5.88
C PHE A 644 18.58 7.59 -5.11
N LYS A 645 18.46 7.14 -3.86
CA LYS A 645 17.27 7.40 -3.04
C LYS A 645 17.02 8.89 -2.81
N GLN A 646 18.06 9.68 -2.57
CA GLN A 646 17.94 11.13 -2.37
C GLN A 646 17.32 11.86 -3.56
N ILE A 647 17.50 11.36 -4.79
CA ILE A 647 16.95 11.99 -5.99
C ILE A 647 15.69 11.30 -6.52
N ASN A 648 15.45 10.01 -6.20
CA ASN A 648 14.37 9.24 -6.81
C ASN A 648 13.18 9.00 -5.87
N ALA A 649 13.39 8.90 -4.57
CA ALA A 649 12.29 8.63 -3.65
C ALA A 649 11.31 9.82 -3.56
N PRO A 650 9.98 9.58 -3.59
CA PRO A 650 8.97 10.64 -3.52
C PRO A 650 9.12 11.54 -2.29
N VAL A 651 9.36 10.95 -1.12
CA VAL A 651 9.60 11.70 0.13
C VAL A 651 11.08 11.95 0.40
N GLY A 652 11.94 11.70 -0.58
CA GLY A 652 13.35 12.07 -0.54
C GLY A 652 13.56 13.58 -0.66
N PRO A 653 14.79 14.08 -0.37
CA PRO A 653 15.04 15.53 -0.36
C PRO A 653 14.76 16.24 -1.68
N LEU A 654 14.87 15.55 -2.83
CA LEU A 654 14.54 16.14 -4.14
C LEU A 654 13.03 16.24 -4.31
N GLY A 655 12.28 15.19 -4.00
CA GLY A 655 10.82 15.17 -4.09
C GLY A 655 10.17 16.25 -3.21
N LEU A 656 10.58 16.35 -1.96
CA LEU A 656 10.05 17.37 -1.04
C LEU A 656 10.39 18.82 -1.50
N ALA A 657 11.58 19.04 -2.04
CA ALA A 657 11.96 20.37 -2.57
C ALA A 657 11.17 20.71 -3.85
N SER A 658 10.91 19.75 -4.72
CA SER A 658 10.09 19.98 -5.92
C SER A 658 8.61 20.23 -5.56
N LEU A 659 8.06 19.51 -4.57
CA LEU A 659 6.69 19.73 -4.09
C LEU A 659 6.50 21.15 -3.51
N GLN A 660 7.50 21.66 -2.78
CA GLN A 660 7.51 23.05 -2.34
C GLN A 660 7.45 24.02 -3.53
N ALA A 661 8.28 23.79 -4.57
CA ALA A 661 8.30 24.63 -5.76
C ALA A 661 6.98 24.55 -6.54
N SER A 662 6.43 23.36 -6.72
CA SER A 662 5.11 23.14 -7.35
C SER A 662 4.04 23.97 -6.65
N THR A 663 3.97 23.90 -5.33
CA THR A 663 2.99 24.67 -4.53
C THR A 663 3.06 26.16 -4.83
N VAL A 664 4.26 26.76 -4.83
CA VAL A 664 4.43 28.17 -5.19
C VAL A 664 3.94 28.46 -6.61
N GLY A 665 4.22 27.54 -7.56
CA GLY A 665 3.76 27.64 -8.95
C GLY A 665 2.23 27.64 -9.05
N LEU A 666 1.59 26.69 -8.40
CA LEU A 666 0.14 26.50 -8.45
C LEU A 666 -0.64 27.64 -7.76
N GLU A 667 -0.09 28.23 -6.71
CA GLU A 667 -0.66 29.39 -6.01
C GLU A 667 -0.40 30.72 -6.71
N SER A 668 0.56 30.79 -7.62
CA SER A 668 0.94 32.03 -8.30
C SER A 668 -0.20 32.66 -9.11
N SER A 669 -0.23 34.00 -9.16
CA SER A 669 -1.34 34.75 -9.78
C SER A 669 -0.88 35.91 -10.65
N ASP A 670 0.35 35.89 -11.13
CA ASP A 670 0.93 36.90 -12.00
C ASP A 670 0.29 36.90 -13.39
N PRO A 671 0.33 38.02 -14.14
CA PRO A 671 -0.29 38.12 -15.45
C PRO A 671 0.25 37.09 -16.45
N GLY A 672 -0.65 36.31 -17.06
CA GLY A 672 -0.33 35.29 -18.05
C GLY A 672 0.28 34.03 -17.47
N ASP A 673 0.16 33.81 -16.15
CA ASP A 673 0.72 32.63 -15.46
C ASP A 673 2.22 32.40 -15.75
N ALA A 674 3.00 33.47 -15.80
CA ALA A 674 4.43 33.36 -16.14
C ALA A 674 5.23 32.63 -15.08
N THR A 675 4.95 32.86 -13.80
CA THR A 675 5.59 32.16 -12.67
C THR A 675 5.26 30.68 -12.72
N TYR A 676 3.97 30.31 -12.84
CA TYR A 676 3.54 28.93 -13.00
C TYR A 676 4.26 28.25 -14.18
N SER A 677 4.17 28.84 -15.38
CA SER A 677 4.78 28.25 -16.57
C SER A 677 6.27 28.05 -16.46
N ASN A 678 6.97 28.97 -15.77
CA ASN A 678 8.43 28.85 -15.55
C ASN A 678 8.72 27.71 -14.56
N ILE A 679 7.99 27.62 -13.46
CA ILE A 679 8.18 26.55 -12.45
C ILE A 679 7.90 25.19 -13.06
N GLU A 680 6.78 25.02 -13.78
CA GLU A 680 6.44 23.78 -14.46
C GLU A 680 7.52 23.34 -15.46
N SER A 681 8.06 24.29 -16.24
CA SER A 681 9.15 24.01 -17.15
C SER A 681 10.42 23.54 -16.45
N GLN A 682 10.73 24.12 -15.29
CA GLN A 682 11.89 23.73 -14.48
C GLN A 682 11.67 22.34 -13.84
N LEU A 683 10.49 22.08 -13.27
CA LEU A 683 10.13 20.78 -12.68
C LEU A 683 10.20 19.67 -13.74
N ALA A 684 9.63 19.89 -14.94
CA ALA A 684 9.75 18.95 -16.05
C ALA A 684 11.20 18.68 -16.48
N SER A 685 12.04 19.72 -16.44
CA SER A 685 13.48 19.59 -16.70
C SER A 685 14.20 18.78 -15.63
N PHE A 686 13.88 19.03 -14.35
CA PHE A 686 14.43 18.27 -13.23
C PHE A 686 13.99 16.80 -13.26
N THR A 687 12.72 16.53 -13.57
CA THR A 687 12.21 15.18 -13.76
C THR A 687 12.99 14.43 -14.83
N SER A 688 13.20 15.05 -16.00
CA SER A 688 13.96 14.44 -17.09
C SER A 688 15.42 14.15 -16.71
N GLN A 689 16.06 15.04 -15.95
CA GLN A 689 17.43 14.85 -15.45
C GLN A 689 17.49 13.74 -14.40
N ARG A 690 16.51 13.72 -13.47
CA ARG A 690 16.36 12.71 -12.45
C ARG A 690 16.18 11.32 -13.09
N ASP A 691 15.25 11.18 -14.02
CA ASP A 691 14.94 9.90 -14.67
C ASP A 691 16.16 9.34 -15.40
N ALA A 692 16.88 10.19 -16.15
CA ALA A 692 18.09 9.78 -16.86
C ALA A 692 19.22 9.34 -15.91
N LEU A 693 19.34 9.99 -14.77
CA LEU A 693 20.40 9.72 -13.80
C LEU A 693 20.03 8.50 -12.94
N ALA A 694 18.80 8.45 -12.46
CA ALA A 694 18.25 7.33 -11.68
C ALA A 694 18.34 6.02 -12.47
N GLY A 695 17.93 6.01 -13.75
CA GLY A 695 18.02 4.82 -14.58
C GLY A 695 19.47 4.33 -14.78
N GLN A 696 20.47 5.22 -14.88
CA GLN A 696 21.88 4.82 -14.97
C GLN A 696 22.39 4.23 -13.65
N ILE A 697 21.99 4.81 -12.52
CA ILE A 697 22.40 4.34 -11.20
C ILE A 697 21.76 2.98 -10.93
N LEU A 698 20.45 2.89 -11.12
CA LEU A 698 19.69 1.67 -10.86
C LEU A 698 20.19 0.48 -11.67
N ALA A 699 20.52 0.68 -12.95
CA ALA A 699 21.09 -0.38 -13.78
C ALA A 699 22.44 -0.91 -13.24
N LEU A 700 23.24 -0.07 -12.58
CA LEU A 700 24.49 -0.53 -11.94
C LEU A 700 24.24 -1.26 -10.63
N LEU A 701 23.31 -0.77 -9.84
CA LEU A 701 22.96 -1.39 -8.55
C LEU A 701 22.40 -2.79 -8.79
N GLU A 702 21.39 -2.91 -9.62
CA GLU A 702 20.72 -4.17 -9.91
C GLU A 702 21.64 -5.20 -10.57
N ALA A 703 22.47 -4.77 -11.52
CA ALA A 703 23.47 -5.66 -12.11
C ALA A 703 24.51 -6.16 -11.09
N ALA A 704 24.82 -5.36 -10.06
CA ALA A 704 25.70 -5.81 -8.98
C ALA A 704 24.99 -6.74 -8.00
N GLU A 705 23.73 -6.47 -7.70
CA GLU A 705 22.89 -7.23 -6.77
C GLU A 705 22.54 -8.62 -7.31
N PHE A 706 22.09 -8.70 -8.56
CA PHE A 706 21.52 -9.93 -9.11
C PHE A 706 22.41 -10.61 -10.15
N ASP A 707 23.15 -9.85 -10.98
CA ASP A 707 24.01 -10.41 -12.03
C ASP A 707 25.48 -10.50 -11.63
N ASN A 708 25.84 -10.09 -10.41
CA ASN A 708 27.20 -10.06 -9.88
C ASN A 708 28.19 -9.26 -10.76
N GLN A 709 27.70 -8.24 -11.46
CA GLN A 709 28.52 -7.37 -12.30
C GLN A 709 29.23 -6.30 -11.45
N PRO A 710 30.53 -6.07 -11.67
CA PRO A 710 31.26 -5.07 -10.89
C PRO A 710 30.82 -3.64 -11.24
N ILE A 711 30.67 -2.79 -10.24
CA ILE A 711 30.43 -1.35 -10.44
C ILE A 711 31.77 -0.66 -10.70
N PRO A 712 31.96 0.03 -11.86
CA PRO A 712 33.18 0.79 -12.12
C PRO A 712 33.29 2.01 -11.19
N ASP A 713 34.34 2.10 -10.38
CA ASP A 713 34.50 3.16 -9.35
C ASP A 713 34.40 4.58 -9.92
N GLN A 714 35.02 4.83 -11.07
CA GLN A 714 34.98 6.17 -11.69
C GLN A 714 33.57 6.54 -12.15
N GLN A 715 32.81 5.57 -12.67
CA GLN A 715 31.44 5.79 -13.12
C GLN A 715 30.54 6.06 -11.90
N ALA A 716 30.64 5.25 -10.85
CA ALA A 716 29.88 5.46 -9.62
C ALA A 716 30.14 6.82 -8.98
N ALA A 717 31.42 7.20 -8.84
CA ALA A 717 31.77 8.51 -8.29
C ALA A 717 31.23 9.67 -9.15
N GLY A 718 31.24 9.53 -10.47
CA GLY A 718 30.68 10.53 -11.40
C GLY A 718 29.15 10.65 -11.26
N LEU A 719 28.43 9.54 -11.11
CA LEU A 719 26.98 9.53 -10.92
C LEU A 719 26.58 10.09 -9.55
N ILE A 720 27.30 9.75 -8.49
CA ILE A 720 27.08 10.32 -7.15
C ILE A 720 27.22 11.85 -7.21
N GLN A 721 28.28 12.36 -7.83
CA GLN A 721 28.48 13.81 -7.97
C GLN A 721 27.36 14.48 -8.77
N GLN A 722 26.87 13.85 -9.84
CA GLN A 722 25.77 14.36 -10.65
C GLN A 722 24.46 14.38 -9.84
N ALA A 723 24.16 13.32 -9.06
CA ALA A 723 22.99 13.26 -8.20
C ALA A 723 23.01 14.36 -7.13
N GLN A 724 24.13 14.55 -6.47
CA GLN A 724 24.32 15.64 -5.51
C GLN A 724 24.18 17.03 -6.14
N GLY A 725 24.68 17.19 -7.36
CA GLY A 725 24.54 18.42 -8.13
C GLY A 725 23.08 18.71 -8.50
N LEU A 726 22.34 17.70 -8.95
CA LEU A 726 20.92 17.83 -9.26
C LEU A 726 20.12 18.20 -8.00
N LEU A 727 20.31 17.47 -6.91
CA LEU A 727 19.66 17.77 -5.63
C LEU A 727 19.91 19.21 -5.17
N SER A 728 21.18 19.65 -5.20
CA SER A 728 21.54 21.02 -4.82
C SER A 728 20.85 22.06 -5.70
N ASN A 729 20.71 21.80 -7.00
CA ASN A 729 20.04 22.69 -7.94
C ASN A 729 18.53 22.80 -7.65
N VAL A 730 17.86 21.68 -7.37
CA VAL A 730 16.42 21.66 -7.05
C VAL A 730 16.16 22.38 -5.72
N GLN A 731 16.95 22.09 -4.69
CA GLN A 731 16.85 22.77 -3.39
C GLN A 731 17.11 24.29 -3.50
N ALA A 732 18.13 24.68 -4.27
CA ALA A 732 18.42 26.10 -4.51
C ALA A 732 17.29 26.77 -5.30
N PHE A 733 16.68 26.08 -6.24
CA PHE A 733 15.51 26.58 -6.99
C PHE A 733 14.34 26.79 -6.06
N ALA A 734 13.92 25.78 -5.29
CA ALA A 734 12.80 25.87 -4.35
C ALA A 734 13.00 26.99 -3.29
N ASN A 735 14.21 27.12 -2.73
CA ASN A 735 14.52 28.13 -1.72
C ASN A 735 14.56 29.57 -2.26
N ASN A 736 14.62 29.79 -3.56
CA ASN A 736 14.66 31.10 -4.18
C ASN A 736 13.29 31.58 -4.73
N LEU A 737 12.27 30.75 -4.61
CA LEU A 737 10.89 31.09 -4.96
C LEU A 737 10.21 31.82 -3.80
#